data_edb7e9f548d89b17ae0ce09d573829d1
#
_entry.id   edb7e9f548d89b17ae0ce09d573829d1
#
_cell.length_a   1.000
_cell.length_b   1.000
_cell.length_c   1.000
_cell.angle_alpha   90.00
_cell.angle_beta   90.00
_cell.angle_gamma   90.00
#
_symmetry.space_group_name_H-M   'P 1'
#
loop_
_entity.id
_entity.type
_entity.pdbx_description
1 polymer ?
#
loop_
_entity_poly.entity_id
_entity_poly.type
_entity_poly.pdbx_seq_one_letter_code
_entity_poly.pdbx_strand_id
1 'polypeptide(L)'
;MKTLTKLFLFFLTINLAAQVVVSTPEFATENDSIVIIFDATKATNPSLVGYTGDLYTHTGVKTNVDDWQYVIGDWDYNATQPKLTRIATDLYELVVGYPRDFYGITDTSEIIEQLNFVFRSADGNSQTENIFLPIFQGGLNVSIINPTERNLIVLLNEEIDVVVKSIDSDSLFLYLDETLLASTISDSISYTITVSTEDDHNIIAKAFSDNEGSVYDTVSYSVRGEIVVEELPEGVIDGINYIDNSTVTLSLFAPNKEFIYLIGDFNNWIPNSNYYMKRTPNGERYWITLTGLTPNVEYGFQYLVEGTLALADPYTEKVLEQEDDQINNSTYPNLKSYPYGLTDGSVSIIEINKTNYEWTASEYQRPAKEKAVIYELLIRDFLDSHNYQTLIDTLDYLERLGINAIELMPVNEFEFNSSWGYNPSFYFAPDKYYGTENALKKFIDEAHKRNIAVLLDVVYNHTFGRSPFVRLYATGNYGPPSDENYWYNVIPKHDYNVGYDMNHESTHTRDLIKRVLHHWITEYKVDGFRFDLSKGFTQKNTLGNVGLWGQKDDSRIAILKDYFNYTRTLDSDLYFILEHFADNSEETILANYGMMLWGNLNHAYAQSAMGYIDDNSSLDWGYYKNRGWITPNLVTYMESHDEQWIMFKNLTWGRASGNYNITDLNTALNRMKLVGTFFFTIPGPKMMWQFEELGYDEELTEDGRTDPKPIHWEYLENPNRLNLYKTYSALLKLRNENEVFTAKETVVNMDVGTGVYGRRINLTHPTMEATIIGNFHVVSLTMQPKFQSTGMWYDYFLGDSLNVTDVNMSIDLAPGEYRIYTTRKLETPEEGITTDIKNNLTSVIKDYNLMQNYPNPFNPTTTIDFAIPQQSNVELTVYNVIGEKVAELVNREMIAGYHSINFDASHLVSGIYFYRLQSNDFVETKKLVLLK
;
A
#
# COMPACT_ATOMS: atom_id res chain seq x y z
N MET A 1 1.43 -75.93 3.73
CA MET A 1 2.79 -75.47 3.56
C MET A 1 2.69 -74.04 2.98
N LYS A 2 2.90 -73.06 3.81
CA LYS A 2 2.93 -71.63 3.40
C LYS A 2 4.39 -71.23 3.27
N THR A 3 4.79 -70.88 2.06
CA THR A 3 6.16 -70.39 1.75
C THR A 3 6.16 -68.88 2.02
N LEU A 4 6.87 -68.46 3.08
CA LEU A 4 7.17 -67.07 3.39
C LEU A 4 8.33 -66.65 2.48
N THR A 5 8.06 -65.72 1.57
CA THR A 5 9.10 -65.00 0.85
C THR A 5 9.55 -63.85 1.75
N LYS A 6 10.77 -63.93 2.29
CA LYS A 6 11.42 -62.81 3.00
C LYS A 6 11.94 -61.85 1.95
N LEU A 7 11.36 -60.66 1.90
CA LEU A 7 11.91 -59.51 1.19
C LEU A 7 13.08 -58.99 2.00
N PHE A 8 14.33 -59.18 1.52
CA PHE A 8 15.49 -58.54 2.10
C PHE A 8 15.54 -57.11 1.63
N LEU A 9 15.18 -56.16 2.53
CA LEU A 9 15.47 -54.75 2.33
C LEU A 9 17.00 -54.58 2.53
N PHE A 10 17.71 -54.35 1.44
CA PHE A 10 19.09 -53.86 1.48
C PHE A 10 19.02 -52.40 1.86
N PHE A 11 19.33 -52.07 3.12
CA PHE A 11 19.64 -50.68 3.49
C PHE A 11 21.01 -50.37 2.86
N LEU A 12 20.98 -49.76 1.68
CA LEU A 12 22.12 -48.97 1.22
C LEU A 12 22.05 -47.68 2.09
N THR A 13 22.99 -47.54 2.98
CA THR A 13 23.30 -46.25 3.63
C THR A 13 23.96 -45.37 2.57
N ILE A 14 23.18 -44.75 1.73
CA ILE A 14 23.60 -43.60 0.95
C ILE A 14 23.71 -42.47 1.95
N ASN A 15 24.89 -41.89 2.11
CA ASN A 15 25.07 -40.59 2.72
C ASN A 15 24.29 -39.58 1.86
N LEU A 16 23.02 -39.31 2.21
CA LEU A 16 22.24 -38.19 1.72
C LEU A 16 22.81 -36.93 2.38
N ALA A 17 23.93 -36.44 1.87
CA ALA A 17 24.47 -35.18 2.32
C ALA A 17 23.82 -34.03 1.53
N ALA A 18 23.27 -33.11 2.25
CA ALA A 18 23.02 -31.69 1.94
C ALA A 18 21.77 -31.28 1.14
N GLN A 19 21.06 -32.08 0.38
CA GLN A 19 19.91 -31.60 -0.41
C GLN A 19 18.62 -31.51 0.42
N VAL A 20 17.93 -30.38 0.32
CA VAL A 20 16.58 -30.14 0.93
C VAL A 20 15.53 -31.07 0.33
N VAL A 21 15.63 -31.30 -0.98
CA VAL A 21 14.75 -32.19 -1.76
C VAL A 21 15.57 -33.13 -2.61
N VAL A 22 15.21 -34.41 -2.60
CA VAL A 22 15.82 -35.44 -3.45
C VAL A 22 14.74 -36.10 -4.29
N SER A 23 15.01 -36.27 -5.59
CA SER A 23 14.06 -36.94 -6.49
C SER A 23 14.45 -38.38 -6.75
N THR A 24 13.47 -39.20 -7.10
CA THR A 24 13.65 -40.53 -7.68
C THR A 24 12.83 -40.59 -8.98
N PRO A 25 13.47 -40.77 -10.14
CA PRO A 25 14.92 -40.88 -10.38
C PRO A 25 15.70 -39.63 -10.03
N GLU A 26 17.00 -39.73 -9.75
CA GLU A 26 17.86 -38.62 -9.34
C GLU A 26 18.04 -37.58 -10.46
N PHE A 27 18.17 -38.02 -11.69
CA PHE A 27 18.14 -37.18 -12.90
C PHE A 27 16.75 -37.28 -13.54
N ALA A 28 15.77 -36.70 -12.90
CA ALA A 28 14.40 -36.77 -13.35
C ALA A 28 14.22 -35.98 -14.65
N THR A 29 13.54 -36.58 -15.62
CA THR A 29 13.05 -35.91 -16.84
C THR A 29 11.55 -35.65 -16.75
N GLU A 30 11.03 -34.82 -17.62
CA GLU A 30 9.58 -34.59 -17.69
C GLU A 30 8.77 -35.86 -18.05
N ASN A 31 9.42 -36.90 -18.55
CA ASN A 31 8.83 -38.17 -18.93
C ASN A 31 8.94 -39.26 -17.85
N ASP A 32 9.56 -38.94 -16.72
CA ASP A 32 9.71 -39.89 -15.60
C ASP A 32 8.56 -39.74 -14.60
N SER A 33 8.30 -40.88 -13.91
CA SER A 33 7.42 -40.83 -12.73
C SER A 33 8.23 -40.44 -11.50
N ILE A 34 8.09 -39.20 -11.04
CA ILE A 34 8.96 -38.59 -10.02
C ILE A 34 8.33 -38.73 -8.63
N VAL A 35 9.16 -39.17 -7.69
CA VAL A 35 8.90 -39.13 -6.26
C VAL A 35 9.93 -38.24 -5.59
N ILE A 36 9.50 -37.34 -4.73
CA ILE A 36 10.32 -36.36 -4.03
C ILE A 36 10.35 -36.71 -2.54
N ILE A 37 11.52 -36.67 -1.95
CA ILE A 37 11.73 -36.71 -0.49
C ILE A 37 12.21 -35.34 -0.03
N PHE A 38 11.44 -34.71 0.83
CA PHE A 38 11.76 -33.46 1.48
C PHE A 38 12.33 -33.73 2.89
N ASP A 39 13.51 -33.18 3.19
CA ASP A 39 14.14 -33.20 4.51
C ASP A 39 14.07 -31.78 5.14
N ALA A 40 13.17 -31.60 6.09
CA ALA A 40 12.97 -30.31 6.74
C ALA A 40 14.21 -29.81 7.52
N THR A 41 15.13 -30.72 7.92
CA THR A 41 16.35 -30.33 8.62
C THR A 41 17.40 -29.69 7.73
N LYS A 42 17.20 -29.74 6.41
CA LYS A 42 18.10 -29.16 5.40
C LYS A 42 17.60 -27.83 4.83
N ALA A 43 16.34 -27.49 5.07
CA ALA A 43 15.80 -26.19 4.65
C ALA A 43 16.53 -25.05 5.38
N THR A 44 16.81 -23.96 4.68
CA THR A 44 17.42 -22.75 5.27
C THR A 44 16.48 -22.10 6.26
N ASN A 45 15.16 -22.19 6.00
CA ASN A 45 14.15 -21.83 6.99
C ASN A 45 13.77 -23.07 7.84
N PRO A 46 14.22 -23.16 9.10
CA PRO A 46 14.01 -24.34 9.94
C PRO A 46 12.61 -24.40 10.57
N SER A 47 11.67 -23.55 10.18
CA SER A 47 10.35 -23.42 10.82
C SER A 47 9.50 -24.70 10.80
N LEU A 48 9.83 -25.66 9.92
CA LEU A 48 9.18 -26.96 9.81
C LEU A 48 9.89 -28.08 10.53
N VAL A 49 11.09 -27.86 11.10
CA VAL A 49 11.83 -28.87 11.86
C VAL A 49 11.05 -29.23 13.12
N GLY A 50 10.82 -30.53 13.31
CA GLY A 50 10.03 -31.04 14.43
C GLY A 50 8.53 -30.85 14.30
N TYR A 51 8.05 -30.28 13.23
CA TYR A 51 6.60 -30.11 12.99
C TYR A 51 5.92 -31.48 12.83
N THR A 52 4.79 -31.66 13.51
CA THR A 52 4.10 -32.97 13.55
C THR A 52 2.75 -32.99 12.85
N GLY A 53 2.28 -31.83 12.40
CA GLY A 53 1.03 -31.69 11.68
C GLY A 53 1.14 -32.08 10.19
N ASP A 54 0.08 -31.84 9.47
CA ASP A 54 0.02 -32.06 8.01
C ASP A 54 0.84 -30.99 7.29
N LEU A 55 1.63 -31.39 6.30
CA LEU A 55 2.34 -30.50 5.39
C LEU A 55 1.70 -30.51 4.01
N TYR A 56 1.69 -29.35 3.40
CA TYR A 56 1.24 -29.09 2.04
C TYR A 56 2.35 -28.41 1.25
N THR A 57 2.24 -28.41 -0.07
CA THR A 57 3.16 -27.66 -0.92
C THR A 57 2.42 -26.72 -1.84
N HIS A 58 2.86 -25.46 -1.86
CA HIS A 58 2.63 -24.58 -2.98
C HIS A 58 3.66 -24.95 -4.04
N THR A 59 3.23 -25.31 -5.24
CA THR A 59 4.14 -25.88 -6.24
C THR A 59 3.71 -25.49 -7.64
N GLY A 60 4.68 -25.22 -8.49
CA GLY A 60 4.56 -24.91 -9.90
C GLY A 60 5.77 -25.39 -10.67
N VAL A 61 5.92 -24.97 -11.91
CA VAL A 61 7.06 -25.33 -12.75
C VAL A 61 7.70 -24.08 -13.36
N LYS A 62 9.00 -24.19 -13.65
CA LYS A 62 9.66 -23.33 -14.61
C LYS A 62 9.67 -24.04 -15.96
N THR A 63 9.26 -23.32 -16.99
CA THR A 63 9.35 -23.80 -18.37
C THR A 63 10.32 -22.92 -19.17
N ASN A 64 10.58 -23.29 -20.42
CA ASN A 64 11.32 -22.46 -21.36
C ASN A 64 10.63 -21.14 -21.71
N VAL A 65 9.43 -20.88 -21.18
CA VAL A 65 8.62 -19.66 -21.42
C VAL A 65 8.72 -18.73 -20.22
N ASP A 66 8.49 -19.24 -18.99
CA ASP A 66 8.46 -18.42 -17.78
C ASP A 66 8.64 -19.28 -16.51
N ASP A 67 8.87 -18.63 -15.35
CA ASP A 67 9.01 -19.28 -14.04
C ASP A 67 7.64 -19.31 -13.31
N TRP A 68 7.53 -20.16 -12.28
CA TRP A 68 6.34 -20.34 -11.45
C TRP A 68 5.02 -20.47 -12.23
N GLN A 69 5.05 -21.23 -13.33
CA GLN A 69 3.86 -21.54 -14.13
C GLN A 69 3.11 -22.77 -13.60
N TYR A 70 1.87 -22.93 -14.01
CA TYR A 70 1.03 -24.07 -13.69
C TYR A 70 0.94 -24.37 -12.19
N VAL A 71 0.87 -23.31 -11.38
CA VAL A 71 0.79 -23.40 -9.93
C VAL A 71 -0.45 -24.14 -9.49
N ILE A 72 -0.30 -25.11 -8.58
CA ILE A 72 -1.39 -25.93 -8.07
C ILE A 72 -1.96 -25.33 -6.79
N GLY A 73 -3.21 -24.88 -6.89
CA GLY A 73 -4.02 -24.38 -5.78
C GLY A 73 -3.63 -22.98 -5.29
N ASP A 74 -4.57 -22.34 -4.59
CA ASP A 74 -4.36 -21.04 -3.97
C ASP A 74 -3.50 -21.16 -2.70
N TRP A 75 -2.77 -20.10 -2.37
CA TRP A 75 -1.77 -20.09 -1.30
C TRP A 75 -2.31 -20.56 0.06
N ASP A 76 -3.50 -20.13 0.45
CA ASP A 76 -4.08 -20.42 1.78
C ASP A 76 -5.10 -21.56 1.79
N TYR A 77 -5.24 -22.31 0.70
CA TYR A 77 -6.31 -23.27 0.56
C TYR A 77 -5.81 -24.73 0.47
N ASN A 78 -5.65 -25.38 1.64
CA ASN A 78 -5.17 -26.77 1.75
C ASN A 78 -5.94 -27.82 0.92
N ALA A 79 -7.20 -27.56 0.56
CA ALA A 79 -8.03 -28.52 -0.17
C ALA A 79 -7.57 -28.71 -1.63
N THR A 80 -6.87 -27.74 -2.21
CA THR A 80 -6.40 -27.77 -3.59
C THR A 80 -4.90 -27.97 -3.72
N GLN A 81 -4.15 -27.82 -2.61
CA GLN A 81 -2.69 -27.99 -2.62
C GLN A 81 -2.29 -29.46 -2.34
N PRO A 82 -1.22 -29.97 -3.00
CA PRO A 82 -0.73 -31.30 -2.75
C PRO A 82 -0.25 -31.49 -1.31
N LYS A 83 -0.68 -32.58 -0.68
CA LYS A 83 -0.31 -32.94 0.68
C LYS A 83 0.86 -33.90 0.68
N LEU A 84 1.87 -33.65 1.54
CA LEU A 84 2.98 -34.56 1.72
C LEU A 84 2.63 -35.68 2.71
N THR A 85 3.27 -36.82 2.50
CA THR A 85 3.21 -37.99 3.38
C THR A 85 4.44 -38.02 4.28
N ARG A 86 4.25 -37.96 5.60
CA ARG A 86 5.36 -38.09 6.55
C ARG A 86 5.87 -39.52 6.58
N ILE A 87 7.14 -39.75 6.22
CA ILE A 87 7.78 -41.07 6.18
C ILE A 87 8.70 -41.33 7.37
N ALA A 88 9.28 -40.28 7.97
CA ALA A 88 10.08 -40.33 9.19
C ALA A 88 10.01 -38.99 9.93
N THR A 89 10.79 -38.83 11.03
CA THR A 89 10.95 -37.51 11.67
C THR A 89 11.61 -36.57 10.68
N ASP A 90 10.98 -35.41 10.44
CA ASP A 90 11.45 -34.37 9.54
C ASP A 90 11.65 -34.79 8.07
N LEU A 91 11.19 -35.99 7.69
CA LEU A 91 11.21 -36.51 6.33
C LEU A 91 9.81 -36.72 5.78
N TYR A 92 9.57 -36.19 4.60
CA TYR A 92 8.26 -36.20 3.95
C TYR A 92 8.40 -36.61 2.48
N GLU A 93 7.40 -37.33 1.97
CA GLU A 93 7.32 -37.81 0.60
C GLU A 93 6.20 -37.07 -0.16
N LEU A 94 6.51 -36.63 -1.38
CA LEU A 94 5.53 -36.14 -2.35
C LEU A 94 5.65 -36.98 -3.62
N VAL A 95 4.54 -37.59 -4.04
CA VAL A 95 4.47 -38.31 -5.32
C VAL A 95 3.96 -37.35 -6.38
N VAL A 96 4.86 -36.85 -7.23
CA VAL A 96 4.54 -36.02 -8.38
C VAL A 96 3.99 -36.87 -9.53
N GLY A 97 4.55 -38.08 -9.72
CA GLY A 97 4.24 -38.88 -10.89
C GLY A 97 4.83 -38.23 -12.15
N TYR A 98 4.12 -38.25 -13.27
CA TYR A 98 4.55 -37.58 -14.49
C TYR A 98 4.31 -36.08 -14.39
N PRO A 99 5.34 -35.22 -14.45
CA PRO A 99 5.21 -33.78 -14.22
C PRO A 99 4.13 -33.11 -15.08
N ARG A 100 4.08 -33.41 -16.38
CA ARG A 100 3.08 -32.83 -17.26
C ARG A 100 1.65 -33.15 -16.84
N ASP A 101 1.40 -34.37 -16.39
CA ASP A 101 0.09 -34.78 -15.90
C ASP A 101 -0.23 -34.13 -14.56
N PHE A 102 0.77 -34.04 -13.67
CA PHE A 102 0.62 -33.48 -12.33
C PHE A 102 0.27 -31.98 -12.36
N TYR A 103 0.95 -31.22 -13.23
CA TYR A 103 0.74 -29.79 -13.38
C TYR A 103 -0.28 -29.43 -14.46
N GLY A 104 -0.82 -30.41 -15.20
CA GLY A 104 -1.82 -30.18 -16.23
C GLY A 104 -1.30 -29.52 -17.50
N ILE A 105 -0.02 -29.67 -17.82
CA ILE A 105 0.64 -29.04 -18.96
C ILE A 105 0.32 -29.80 -20.23
N THR A 106 -0.46 -29.20 -21.13
CA THR A 106 -0.90 -29.81 -22.39
C THR A 106 -0.15 -29.31 -23.61
N ASP A 107 0.51 -28.17 -23.54
CA ASP A 107 1.31 -27.64 -24.64
C ASP A 107 2.66 -28.38 -24.71
N THR A 108 2.86 -29.10 -25.77
CA THR A 108 4.09 -29.88 -26.00
C THR A 108 5.27 -29.05 -26.48
N SER A 109 5.07 -27.76 -26.76
CA SER A 109 6.16 -26.82 -27.10
C SER A 109 6.81 -26.24 -25.86
N GLU A 110 6.15 -26.28 -24.72
CA GLU A 110 6.72 -25.91 -23.45
C GLU A 110 7.56 -27.07 -22.87
N ILE A 111 8.77 -26.74 -22.48
CA ILE A 111 9.74 -27.70 -21.91
C ILE A 111 9.83 -27.41 -20.41
N ILE A 112 9.59 -28.40 -19.57
CA ILE A 112 9.78 -28.26 -18.13
C ILE A 112 11.27 -28.26 -17.82
N GLU A 113 11.76 -27.16 -17.23
CA GLU A 113 13.16 -27.02 -16.84
C GLU A 113 13.37 -27.31 -15.36
N GLN A 114 12.30 -27.07 -14.52
CA GLN A 114 12.41 -27.16 -13.08
C GLN A 114 11.05 -27.36 -12.44
N LEU A 115 11.00 -28.05 -11.30
CA LEU A 115 9.86 -28.09 -10.39
C LEU A 115 10.15 -27.16 -9.20
N ASN A 116 9.19 -26.31 -8.87
CA ASN A 116 9.29 -25.30 -7.82
C ASN A 116 8.39 -25.67 -6.63
N PHE A 117 8.88 -25.54 -5.41
CA PHE A 117 8.17 -25.91 -4.19
C PHE A 117 8.35 -24.87 -3.10
N VAL A 118 7.27 -24.62 -2.35
CA VAL A 118 7.30 -24.09 -0.99
C VAL A 118 6.54 -25.07 -0.12
N PHE A 119 7.21 -25.71 0.84
CA PHE A 119 6.55 -26.61 1.78
C PHE A 119 6.05 -25.78 2.98
N ARG A 120 4.81 -26.03 3.41
CA ARG A 120 4.19 -25.25 4.47
C ARG A 120 3.34 -26.09 5.41
N SER A 121 3.17 -25.60 6.64
CA SER A 121 2.23 -26.16 7.61
C SER A 121 0.78 -25.93 7.20
N ALA A 122 -0.13 -26.77 7.69
CA ALA A 122 -1.55 -26.68 7.38
C ALA A 122 -2.22 -25.36 7.81
N ASP A 123 -1.66 -24.67 8.80
CA ASP A 123 -2.11 -23.39 9.32
C ASP A 123 -1.43 -22.17 8.68
N GLY A 124 -0.50 -22.41 7.74
CA GLY A 124 0.24 -21.37 7.04
C GLY A 124 1.29 -20.62 7.88
N ASN A 125 1.46 -20.95 9.17
CA ASN A 125 2.34 -20.23 10.08
C ASN A 125 3.82 -20.62 9.96
N SER A 126 4.14 -21.70 9.25
CA SER A 126 5.50 -22.21 9.03
C SER A 126 5.65 -22.68 7.59
N GLN A 127 6.72 -22.28 6.96
CA GLN A 127 7.03 -22.65 5.56
C GLN A 127 8.53 -22.68 5.30
N THR A 128 8.92 -23.28 4.18
CA THR A 128 10.30 -23.23 3.68
C THR A 128 10.50 -21.98 2.83
N GLU A 129 11.75 -21.73 2.47
CA GLU A 129 12.13 -20.96 1.29
C GLU A 129 11.63 -21.61 -0.01
N ASN A 130 11.79 -20.92 -1.15
CA ASN A 130 11.61 -21.50 -2.48
C ASN A 130 12.64 -22.61 -2.69
N ILE A 131 12.17 -23.80 -3.06
CA ILE A 131 13.01 -24.98 -3.30
C ILE A 131 12.81 -25.40 -4.75
N PHE A 132 13.93 -25.57 -5.45
CA PHE A 132 13.96 -25.81 -6.88
C PHE A 132 14.58 -27.18 -7.19
N LEU A 133 13.88 -27.99 -7.98
CA LEU A 133 14.35 -29.29 -8.45
C LEU A 133 14.51 -29.23 -9.98
N PRO A 134 15.72 -29.30 -10.52
CA PRO A 134 15.94 -29.30 -11.96
C PRO A 134 15.34 -30.55 -12.63
N ILE A 135 14.75 -30.35 -13.80
CA ILE A 135 14.27 -31.41 -14.69
C ILE A 135 15.18 -31.47 -15.91
N PHE A 136 15.77 -32.64 -16.13
CA PHE A 136 16.75 -32.82 -17.16
C PHE A 136 16.10 -33.21 -18.48
N GLN A 137 16.74 -32.83 -19.57
CA GLN A 137 16.35 -33.35 -20.89
C GLN A 137 16.89 -34.77 -21.04
N GLY A 138 16.21 -35.63 -21.78
CA GLY A 138 16.72 -36.98 -22.04
C GLY A 138 18.04 -36.96 -22.84
N GLY A 139 18.93 -37.96 -22.64
CA GLY A 139 20.22 -38.07 -23.27
C GLY A 139 21.41 -37.74 -22.34
N LEU A 140 22.56 -37.35 -22.93
CA LEU A 140 23.77 -37.08 -22.19
C LEU A 140 23.64 -35.93 -21.22
N ASN A 141 23.82 -36.18 -19.91
CA ASN A 141 23.78 -35.19 -18.85
C ASN A 141 24.92 -35.35 -17.85
N VAL A 142 25.29 -34.22 -17.19
CA VAL A 142 26.29 -34.24 -16.09
C VAL A 142 25.85 -33.21 -15.02
N SER A 143 26.08 -33.56 -13.76
CA SER A 143 25.84 -32.65 -12.64
C SER A 143 26.88 -32.85 -11.53
N ILE A 144 27.34 -31.74 -10.97
CA ILE A 144 28.07 -31.70 -9.71
C ILE A 144 27.00 -31.70 -8.62
N ILE A 145 26.84 -32.83 -7.94
CA ILE A 145 25.80 -32.99 -6.90
C ILE A 145 26.27 -32.63 -5.50
N ASN A 146 27.57 -32.52 -5.32
CA ASN A 146 28.25 -31.95 -4.16
C ASN A 146 29.51 -31.21 -4.65
N PRO A 147 29.71 -29.95 -4.26
CA PRO A 147 28.84 -29.13 -3.42
C PRO A 147 27.53 -28.75 -4.14
N THR A 148 26.50 -28.49 -3.36
CA THR A 148 25.17 -28.06 -3.86
C THR A 148 25.15 -26.60 -4.22
N GLU A 149 25.86 -25.76 -3.48
CA GLU A 149 26.05 -24.35 -3.76
C GLU A 149 26.88 -24.18 -5.03
N ARG A 150 26.46 -23.28 -5.92
CA ARG A 150 27.14 -23.03 -7.19
C ARG A 150 28.30 -22.03 -7.07
N ASN A 151 28.30 -21.21 -6.01
CA ASN A 151 29.32 -20.21 -5.73
C ASN A 151 29.76 -20.32 -4.27
N LEU A 152 30.90 -20.94 -4.03
CA LEU A 152 31.43 -21.17 -2.70
C LEU A 152 32.39 -20.06 -2.27
N ILE A 153 32.38 -19.77 -0.96
CA ILE A 153 33.42 -18.95 -0.32
C ILE A 153 34.16 -19.88 0.66
N VAL A 154 35.43 -20.10 0.42
CA VAL A 154 36.26 -21.08 1.14
C VAL A 154 37.48 -20.44 1.73
N LEU A 155 38.14 -21.13 2.67
CA LEU A 155 39.41 -20.71 3.25
C LEU A 155 40.59 -21.43 2.59
N LEU A 156 41.78 -20.82 2.60
CA LEU A 156 43.00 -21.46 2.19
C LEU A 156 43.23 -22.72 3.06
N ASN A 157 43.58 -23.84 2.42
CA ASN A 157 43.74 -25.20 2.96
C ASN A 157 42.41 -25.88 3.39
N GLU A 158 41.29 -25.33 3.07
CA GLU A 158 40.00 -26.02 3.21
C GLU A 158 39.89 -27.16 2.18
N GLU A 159 39.13 -28.17 2.53
CA GLU A 159 38.86 -29.30 1.63
C GLU A 159 37.44 -29.22 1.10
N ILE A 160 37.30 -29.30 -0.23
CA ILE A 160 36.02 -29.33 -0.93
C ILE A 160 35.79 -30.75 -1.43
N ASP A 161 34.79 -31.43 -0.89
CA ASP A 161 34.38 -32.74 -1.40
C ASP A 161 33.48 -32.56 -2.62
N VAL A 162 33.95 -33.10 -3.76
CA VAL A 162 33.24 -32.97 -5.04
C VAL A 162 32.71 -34.37 -5.44
N VAL A 163 31.41 -34.41 -5.70
CA VAL A 163 30.74 -35.57 -6.26
C VAL A 163 30.06 -35.17 -7.56
N VAL A 164 30.49 -35.82 -8.65
CA VAL A 164 29.94 -35.65 -9.98
C VAL A 164 29.20 -36.89 -10.40
N LYS A 165 28.04 -36.74 -11.03
CA LYS A 165 27.31 -37.82 -11.68
C LYS A 165 26.93 -37.48 -13.11
N SER A 166 26.78 -38.53 -13.95
CA SER A 166 26.35 -38.37 -15.34
C SER A 166 25.37 -39.47 -15.75
N ILE A 167 24.62 -39.22 -16.83
CA ILE A 167 23.78 -40.19 -17.51
C ILE A 167 24.22 -40.25 -18.98
N ASP A 168 24.10 -41.43 -19.57
CA ASP A 168 24.40 -41.71 -20.98
C ASP A 168 25.80 -41.28 -21.45
N SER A 169 26.76 -41.22 -20.52
CA SER A 169 28.13 -40.84 -20.81
C SER A 169 29.04 -42.06 -21.06
N ASP A 170 29.90 -41.95 -22.08
CA ASP A 170 31.01 -42.91 -22.30
C ASP A 170 32.21 -42.61 -21.41
N SER A 171 32.34 -41.35 -20.98
CA SER A 171 33.40 -40.93 -20.06
C SER A 171 33.07 -39.66 -19.33
N LEU A 172 33.55 -39.56 -18.10
CA LEU A 172 33.34 -38.45 -17.17
C LEU A 172 34.70 -37.88 -16.75
N PHE A 173 34.81 -36.55 -16.72
CA PHE A 173 36.03 -35.83 -16.35
C PHE A 173 35.71 -34.77 -15.31
N LEU A 174 36.63 -34.56 -14.37
CA LEU A 174 36.61 -33.48 -13.41
C LEU A 174 37.85 -32.61 -13.58
N TYR A 175 37.64 -31.30 -13.70
CA TYR A 175 38.72 -30.31 -13.83
C TYR A 175 38.65 -29.29 -12.69
N LEU A 176 39.81 -28.75 -12.34
CA LEU A 176 39.94 -27.47 -11.65
C LEU A 176 40.51 -26.47 -12.68
N ASP A 177 39.73 -25.51 -13.08
CA ASP A 177 39.97 -24.64 -14.24
C ASP A 177 40.30 -25.50 -15.50
N GLU A 178 41.52 -25.39 -16.00
CA GLU A 178 41.98 -26.18 -17.15
C GLU A 178 42.72 -27.47 -16.74
N THR A 179 42.92 -27.70 -15.44
CA THR A 179 43.72 -28.84 -14.94
C THR A 179 42.83 -30.06 -14.68
N LEU A 180 43.06 -31.15 -15.38
CA LEU A 180 42.36 -32.42 -15.16
C LEU A 180 42.73 -33.01 -13.79
N LEU A 181 41.74 -33.18 -12.91
CA LEU A 181 41.91 -33.80 -11.59
C LEU A 181 41.60 -35.31 -11.59
N ALA A 182 40.52 -35.69 -12.26
CA ALA A 182 40.07 -37.07 -12.34
C ALA A 182 39.33 -37.36 -13.64
N SER A 183 39.35 -38.64 -14.06
CA SER A 183 38.53 -39.14 -15.17
C SER A 183 38.11 -40.58 -14.93
N THR A 184 36.96 -40.99 -15.45
CA THR A 184 36.43 -42.35 -15.34
C THR A 184 35.53 -42.69 -16.54
N ILE A 185 35.31 -44.00 -16.73
CA ILE A 185 34.24 -44.52 -17.61
C ILE A 185 33.00 -44.95 -16.81
N SER A 186 32.99 -44.70 -15.51
CA SER A 186 31.83 -44.85 -14.65
C SER A 186 30.96 -43.60 -14.71
N ASP A 187 29.72 -43.69 -14.28
CA ASP A 187 28.73 -42.64 -14.21
C ASP A 187 28.95 -41.63 -13.05
N SER A 188 30.01 -41.83 -12.25
CA SER A 188 30.30 -40.92 -11.13
C SER A 188 31.79 -40.76 -10.82
N ILE A 189 32.15 -39.58 -10.31
CA ILE A 189 33.47 -39.25 -9.73
C ILE A 189 33.23 -38.70 -8.33
N SER A 190 34.01 -39.15 -7.35
CA SER A 190 34.17 -38.51 -6.04
C SER A 190 35.62 -38.09 -5.88
N TYR A 191 35.89 -36.85 -5.52
CA TYR A 191 37.20 -36.25 -5.41
C TYR A 191 37.24 -35.16 -4.34
N THR A 192 38.27 -35.10 -3.52
CA THR A 192 38.47 -34.01 -2.55
C THR A 192 39.48 -33.01 -3.11
N ILE A 193 39.12 -31.78 -3.27
CA ILE A 193 40.02 -30.69 -3.68
C ILE A 193 40.52 -29.99 -2.42
N THR A 194 41.83 -29.88 -2.24
CA THR A 194 42.44 -29.03 -1.22
C THR A 194 42.70 -27.66 -1.80
N VAL A 195 42.13 -26.60 -1.24
CA VAL A 195 42.30 -25.21 -1.67
C VAL A 195 43.75 -24.78 -1.41
N SER A 196 44.57 -24.60 -2.48
CA SER A 196 45.99 -24.38 -2.37
C SER A 196 46.50 -22.99 -2.79
N THR A 197 45.69 -22.19 -3.40
CA THR A 197 45.96 -20.81 -3.84
C THR A 197 44.89 -19.85 -3.36
N GLU A 198 45.18 -18.56 -3.32
CA GLU A 198 44.23 -17.49 -2.92
C GLU A 198 43.47 -16.92 -4.14
N ASP A 199 43.45 -17.64 -5.26
CA ASP A 199 42.75 -17.22 -6.48
C ASP A 199 41.33 -17.77 -6.52
N ASP A 200 40.50 -17.20 -7.40
CA ASP A 200 39.17 -17.72 -7.71
C ASP A 200 39.26 -18.85 -8.72
N HIS A 201 38.52 -19.93 -8.53
CA HIS A 201 38.61 -21.13 -9.32
C HIS A 201 37.26 -21.70 -9.74
N ASN A 202 37.25 -22.47 -10.84
CA ASN A 202 36.08 -23.20 -11.34
C ASN A 202 36.32 -24.72 -11.25
N ILE A 203 35.41 -25.41 -10.60
CA ILE A 203 35.31 -26.88 -10.62
C ILE A 203 34.40 -27.23 -11.80
N ILE A 204 34.95 -27.93 -12.80
CA ILE A 204 34.23 -28.22 -14.03
C ILE A 204 34.07 -29.73 -14.19
N ALA A 205 32.85 -30.20 -14.23
CA ALA A 205 32.48 -31.54 -14.62
C ALA A 205 32.19 -31.58 -16.12
N LYS A 206 32.71 -32.54 -16.82
CA LYS A 206 32.47 -32.77 -18.24
C LYS A 206 32.11 -34.23 -18.46
N ALA A 207 30.93 -34.49 -19.03
CA ALA A 207 30.58 -35.80 -19.57
C ALA A 207 30.71 -35.79 -21.10
N PHE A 208 31.14 -36.91 -21.65
CA PHE A 208 31.30 -37.10 -23.09
C PHE A 208 30.61 -38.40 -23.54
N SER A 209 29.94 -38.34 -24.68
CA SER A 209 29.39 -39.48 -25.38
C SER A 209 29.77 -39.43 -26.87
N ASP A 210 30.12 -40.55 -27.40
CA ASP A 210 30.46 -40.68 -28.84
C ASP A 210 29.32 -40.23 -29.79
N ASN A 211 28.09 -40.32 -29.31
CA ASN A 211 26.89 -39.99 -30.10
C ASN A 211 26.44 -38.52 -29.93
N GLU A 212 26.60 -37.93 -28.76
CA GLU A 212 26.01 -36.62 -28.39
C GLU A 212 27.06 -35.53 -28.13
N GLY A 213 28.35 -35.90 -28.05
CA GLY A 213 29.44 -34.95 -27.82
C GLY A 213 29.74 -34.70 -26.35
N SER A 214 29.82 -33.46 -25.89
CA SER A 214 30.18 -33.12 -24.51
C SER A 214 29.17 -32.15 -23.88
N VAL A 215 28.83 -32.38 -22.61
CA VAL A 215 28.10 -31.51 -21.72
C VAL A 215 28.92 -31.15 -20.51
N TYR A 216 28.62 -30.02 -19.87
CA TYR A 216 29.43 -29.49 -18.77
C TYR A 216 28.51 -29.02 -17.63
N ASP A 217 29.00 -29.12 -16.39
CA ASP A 217 28.47 -28.46 -15.22
C ASP A 217 29.61 -27.79 -14.44
N THR A 218 29.36 -26.65 -13.80
CA THR A 218 30.40 -25.84 -13.17
C THR A 218 29.97 -25.33 -11.80
N VAL A 219 30.87 -25.43 -10.84
CA VAL A 219 30.79 -24.79 -9.52
C VAL A 219 32.00 -23.87 -9.38
N SER A 220 31.78 -22.62 -9.02
CA SER A 220 32.85 -21.65 -8.77
C SER A 220 33.14 -21.56 -7.27
N TYR A 221 34.40 -21.32 -6.91
CA TYR A 221 34.73 -20.94 -5.56
C TYR A 221 35.73 -19.78 -5.52
N SER A 222 35.51 -18.89 -4.54
CA SER A 222 36.40 -17.79 -4.21
C SER A 222 37.10 -18.07 -2.88
N VAL A 223 38.39 -17.81 -2.81
CA VAL A 223 39.16 -18.01 -1.59
C VAL A 223 39.17 -16.73 -0.79
N ARG A 224 38.59 -16.80 0.41
CA ARG A 224 38.57 -15.67 1.34
C ARG A 224 39.95 -15.41 1.92
N GLY A 225 40.60 -14.34 1.46
CA GLY A 225 41.85 -13.84 2.00
C GLY A 225 41.70 -13.03 3.30
N GLU A 226 42.79 -12.44 3.76
CA GLU A 226 42.80 -11.49 4.86
C GLU A 226 41.99 -10.21 4.46
N ILE A 227 41.11 -9.74 5.35
CA ILE A 227 40.35 -8.54 5.07
C ILE A 227 41.26 -7.28 5.08
N VAL A 228 41.16 -6.48 4.05
CA VAL A 228 41.86 -5.18 3.99
C VAL A 228 41.21 -4.21 4.95
N VAL A 229 41.99 -3.73 5.93
CA VAL A 229 41.54 -2.72 6.89
C VAL A 229 42.02 -1.35 6.43
N GLU A 230 41.06 -0.48 6.08
CA GLU A 230 41.34 0.86 5.54
C GLU A 230 40.24 1.85 5.93
N GLU A 231 40.60 3.10 6.20
CA GLU A 231 39.63 4.15 6.52
C GLU A 231 38.66 4.42 5.35
N LEU A 232 37.45 4.77 5.69
CA LEU A 232 36.45 5.20 4.70
C LEU A 232 36.96 6.47 3.97
N PRO A 233 36.89 6.56 2.65
CA PRO A 233 37.29 7.75 1.92
C PRO A 233 36.56 9.02 2.42
N GLU A 234 37.26 10.14 2.42
CA GLU A 234 36.69 11.41 2.93
C GLU A 234 35.39 11.79 2.18
N GLY A 235 34.33 12.12 2.92
CA GLY A 235 33.04 12.52 2.40
C GLY A 235 32.09 11.35 2.05
N VAL A 236 32.54 10.10 2.11
CA VAL A 236 31.69 8.92 1.90
C VAL A 236 30.85 8.67 3.15
N ILE A 237 29.57 8.43 2.91
CA ILE A 237 28.57 8.07 3.94
C ILE A 237 27.99 6.69 3.65
N ASP A 238 27.26 6.09 4.60
CA ASP A 238 26.61 4.81 4.40
C ASP A 238 25.65 4.84 3.18
N GLY A 239 25.66 3.78 2.36
CA GLY A 239 24.89 3.65 1.12
C GLY A 239 25.70 3.94 -0.14
N ILE A 240 25.05 4.39 -1.20
CA ILE A 240 25.59 4.61 -2.54
C ILE A 240 26.16 6.02 -2.64
N ASN A 241 27.46 6.14 -2.93
CA ASN A 241 28.14 7.44 -3.09
C ASN A 241 28.68 7.59 -4.53
N TYR A 242 28.07 8.46 -5.32
CA TYR A 242 28.49 8.76 -6.70
C TYR A 242 29.67 9.74 -6.67
N ILE A 243 30.87 9.24 -7.04
CA ILE A 243 32.13 10.00 -6.96
C ILE A 243 32.38 10.79 -8.25
N ASP A 244 32.15 10.15 -9.39
CA ASP A 244 32.24 10.75 -10.73
C ASP A 244 31.35 9.98 -11.73
N ASN A 245 31.43 10.30 -13.03
CA ASN A 245 30.61 9.72 -14.08
C ASN A 245 30.88 8.24 -14.37
N SER A 246 31.78 7.57 -13.63
CA SER A 246 32.14 6.16 -13.83
C SER A 246 32.51 5.44 -12.55
N THR A 247 32.47 6.13 -11.41
CA THR A 247 32.99 5.67 -10.13
C THR A 247 31.93 5.82 -9.03
N VAL A 248 31.68 4.73 -8.31
CA VAL A 248 30.79 4.68 -7.14
C VAL A 248 31.51 4.06 -5.96
N THR A 249 31.38 4.66 -4.77
CA THR A 249 31.78 4.01 -3.52
C THR A 249 30.56 3.58 -2.75
N LEU A 250 30.50 2.31 -2.39
CA LEU A 250 29.45 1.70 -1.56
C LEU A 250 29.98 1.54 -0.13
N SER A 251 29.15 1.89 0.86
CA SER A 251 29.47 1.74 2.27
C SER A 251 28.27 1.18 3.04
N LEU A 252 28.49 0.09 3.77
CA LEU A 252 27.48 -0.54 4.61
C LEU A 252 27.92 -0.48 6.08
N PHE A 253 27.08 0.09 6.94
CA PHE A 253 27.23 -0.02 8.39
C PHE A 253 26.77 -1.41 8.83
N ALA A 254 27.73 -2.25 9.20
CA ALA A 254 27.53 -3.67 9.54
C ALA A 254 28.49 -4.15 10.64
N PRO A 255 28.47 -3.53 11.83
CA PRO A 255 29.29 -3.97 12.95
C PRO A 255 28.97 -5.42 13.32
N ASN A 256 29.95 -6.13 13.87
CA ASN A 256 29.92 -7.56 14.25
C ASN A 256 29.81 -8.55 13.08
N LYS A 257 29.83 -8.09 11.83
CA LYS A 257 29.96 -8.98 10.68
C LYS A 257 31.41 -9.29 10.40
N GLU A 258 31.70 -10.52 9.96
CA GLU A 258 33.08 -10.94 9.72
C GLU A 258 33.61 -10.48 8.38
N PHE A 259 32.82 -10.61 7.31
CA PHE A 259 33.20 -10.25 5.94
C PHE A 259 31.98 -10.00 5.07
N ILE A 260 32.17 -9.25 3.98
CA ILE A 260 31.13 -8.95 3.00
C ILE A 260 31.75 -8.95 1.60
N TYR A 261 31.07 -9.58 0.65
CA TYR A 261 31.33 -9.44 -0.78
C TYR A 261 30.27 -8.57 -1.42
N LEU A 262 30.60 -7.94 -2.53
CA LEU A 262 29.63 -7.31 -3.40
C LEU A 262 29.32 -8.23 -4.57
N ILE A 263 28.03 -8.46 -4.84
CA ILE A 263 27.55 -9.21 -6.01
C ILE A 263 26.60 -8.35 -6.84
N GLY A 264 26.58 -8.54 -8.15
CA GLY A 264 25.72 -7.74 -9.03
C GLY A 264 26.00 -7.96 -10.52
N ASP A 265 25.40 -7.16 -11.36
CA ASP A 265 25.54 -7.23 -12.83
C ASP A 265 27.00 -7.12 -13.31
N PHE A 266 27.84 -6.42 -12.57
CA PHE A 266 29.27 -6.19 -12.91
C PHE A 266 30.17 -7.41 -12.67
N ASN A 267 29.69 -8.44 -11.95
CA ASN A 267 30.43 -9.67 -11.72
C ASN A 267 29.56 -10.93 -11.92
N ASN A 268 28.48 -10.81 -12.70
CA ASN A 268 27.54 -11.90 -12.96
C ASN A 268 26.97 -12.56 -11.69
N TRP A 269 26.82 -11.78 -10.61
CA TRP A 269 26.31 -12.22 -9.31
C TRP A 269 27.17 -13.28 -8.60
N ILE A 270 28.43 -13.40 -9.01
CA ILE A 270 29.38 -14.37 -8.45
C ILE A 270 30.34 -13.63 -7.53
N PRO A 271 30.45 -14.02 -6.23
CA PRO A 271 31.45 -13.45 -5.33
C PRO A 271 32.86 -13.81 -5.81
N ASN A 272 33.75 -12.82 -5.82
CA ASN A 272 35.15 -13.03 -6.17
C ASN A 272 36.04 -12.02 -5.45
N SER A 273 37.34 -12.28 -5.43
CA SER A 273 38.34 -11.52 -4.68
C SER A 273 38.37 -10.02 -5.01
N ASN A 274 38.04 -9.61 -6.26
CA ASN A 274 38.03 -8.23 -6.66
C ASN A 274 36.87 -7.43 -6.03
N TYR A 275 35.83 -8.11 -5.57
CA TYR A 275 34.63 -7.53 -4.95
C TYR A 275 34.52 -7.85 -3.47
N TYR A 276 35.65 -8.26 -2.83
CA TYR A 276 35.77 -8.40 -1.39
C TYR A 276 35.89 -7.04 -0.75
N MET A 277 34.93 -6.69 0.14
CA MET A 277 34.87 -5.35 0.71
C MET A 277 35.95 -5.12 1.78
N LYS A 278 36.48 -3.90 1.81
CA LYS A 278 37.37 -3.42 2.86
C LYS A 278 36.56 -3.15 4.12
N ARG A 279 37.21 -3.25 5.29
CA ARG A 279 36.62 -2.92 6.59
C ARG A 279 37.30 -1.71 7.22
N THR A 280 36.52 -0.83 7.83
CA THR A 280 37.08 0.30 8.59
C THR A 280 37.86 -0.17 9.84
N PRO A 281 38.88 0.58 10.34
CA PRO A 281 39.65 0.17 11.51
C PRO A 281 38.86 0.00 12.81
N ASN A 282 37.72 0.71 12.95
CA ASN A 282 36.81 0.51 14.08
C ASN A 282 35.90 -0.74 13.92
N GLY A 283 35.94 -1.38 12.76
CA GLY A 283 35.16 -2.59 12.47
C GLY A 283 33.68 -2.37 12.22
N GLU A 284 33.21 -1.12 12.10
CA GLU A 284 31.79 -0.84 11.98
C GLU A 284 31.27 -0.80 10.55
N ARG A 285 32.15 -0.54 9.56
CA ARG A 285 31.73 -0.38 8.16
C ARG A 285 32.53 -1.24 7.22
N TYR A 286 31.86 -1.67 6.17
CA TYR A 286 32.42 -2.31 5.00
C TYR A 286 32.23 -1.43 3.80
N TRP A 287 33.25 -1.30 2.93
CA TRP A 287 33.17 -0.42 1.78
C TRP A 287 34.00 -0.92 0.60
N ILE A 288 33.59 -0.50 -0.60
CA ILE A 288 34.28 -0.81 -1.84
C ILE A 288 34.03 0.32 -2.85
N THR A 289 35.03 0.59 -3.71
CA THR A 289 34.88 1.52 -4.82
C THR A 289 34.84 0.76 -6.15
N LEU A 290 33.76 0.90 -6.87
CA LEU A 290 33.59 0.41 -8.23
C LEU A 290 34.02 1.48 -9.22
N THR A 291 34.79 1.11 -10.23
CA THR A 291 35.27 2.01 -11.29
C THR A 291 34.92 1.45 -12.66
N GLY A 292 34.82 2.32 -13.67
CA GLY A 292 34.57 1.90 -15.05
C GLY A 292 33.10 1.57 -15.35
N LEU A 293 32.17 1.96 -14.48
CA LEU A 293 30.73 1.84 -14.75
C LEU A 293 30.29 2.77 -15.88
N THR A 294 29.36 2.35 -16.68
CA THR A 294 28.83 3.12 -17.82
C THR A 294 27.75 4.10 -17.36
N PRO A 295 27.83 5.38 -17.67
CA PRO A 295 26.80 6.36 -17.35
C PRO A 295 25.43 6.03 -17.95
N ASN A 296 24.36 6.31 -17.22
CA ASN A 296 22.96 6.08 -17.60
C ASN A 296 22.63 4.59 -17.86
N VAL A 297 23.38 3.70 -17.20
CA VAL A 297 23.10 2.27 -17.18
C VAL A 297 22.79 1.87 -15.75
N GLU A 298 21.72 1.12 -15.58
CA GLU A 298 21.33 0.57 -14.29
C GLU A 298 22.09 -0.74 -14.02
N TYR A 299 22.76 -0.80 -12.87
CA TYR A 299 23.42 -1.98 -12.36
C TYR A 299 22.71 -2.48 -11.09
N GLY A 300 22.18 -3.70 -11.15
CA GLY A 300 21.66 -4.39 -9.96
C GLY A 300 22.81 -4.88 -9.09
N PHE A 301 22.67 -4.77 -7.77
CA PHE A 301 23.67 -5.28 -6.82
C PHE A 301 23.07 -5.60 -5.45
N GLN A 302 23.82 -6.42 -4.70
CA GLN A 302 23.57 -6.73 -3.29
C GLN A 302 24.90 -6.89 -2.54
N TYR A 303 24.84 -6.74 -1.23
CA TYR A 303 25.89 -7.15 -0.30
C TYR A 303 25.67 -8.63 0.06
N LEU A 304 26.64 -9.48 -0.20
CA LEU A 304 26.65 -10.86 0.26
C LEU A 304 27.35 -10.93 1.62
N VAL A 305 26.55 -10.82 2.69
CA VAL A 305 27.05 -10.77 4.06
C VAL A 305 27.34 -12.20 4.54
N GLU A 306 28.57 -12.42 5.00
CA GLU A 306 29.05 -13.71 5.53
C GLU A 306 28.77 -14.89 4.61
N GLY A 307 28.71 -14.61 3.29
CA GLY A 307 28.54 -15.61 2.25
C GLY A 307 27.13 -16.21 2.10
N THR A 308 26.18 -15.80 2.93
CA THR A 308 24.84 -16.40 2.98
C THR A 308 23.69 -15.41 2.83
N LEU A 309 23.83 -14.20 3.37
CA LEU A 309 22.78 -13.19 3.32
C LEU A 309 23.01 -12.25 2.13
N ALA A 310 22.21 -12.39 1.07
CA ALA A 310 22.10 -11.40 0.02
C ALA A 310 21.22 -10.23 0.52
N LEU A 311 21.80 -9.05 0.64
CA LEU A 311 21.21 -7.89 1.26
C LEU A 311 21.24 -6.69 0.31
N ALA A 312 20.08 -6.08 0.02
CA ALA A 312 20.02 -4.81 -0.68
C ALA A 312 20.62 -3.67 0.15
N ASP A 313 21.09 -2.62 -0.51
CA ASP A 313 21.56 -1.42 0.19
C ASP A 313 20.41 -0.75 0.94
N PRO A 314 20.55 -0.50 2.24
CA PRO A 314 19.48 0.11 3.06
C PRO A 314 19.10 1.53 2.65
N TYR A 315 19.95 2.22 1.88
CA TYR A 315 19.78 3.61 1.46
C TYR A 315 19.50 3.74 -0.05
N THR A 316 19.20 2.64 -0.72
CA THR A 316 18.92 2.65 -2.16
C THR A 316 17.67 3.46 -2.48
N GLU A 317 17.70 4.22 -3.59
CA GLU A 317 16.58 5.01 -4.10
C GLU A 317 15.74 4.25 -5.13
N LYS A 318 16.18 3.08 -5.55
CA LYS A 318 15.45 2.16 -6.42
C LYS A 318 15.84 0.73 -6.07
N VAL A 319 14.85 -0.13 -5.99
CA VAL A 319 15.00 -1.55 -5.70
C VAL A 319 14.27 -2.36 -6.77
N LEU A 320 14.71 -3.58 -7.04
CA LEU A 320 13.96 -4.56 -7.84
C LEU A 320 13.50 -5.68 -6.94
N GLU A 321 12.30 -6.16 -7.19
CA GLU A 321 11.69 -7.29 -6.52
C GLU A 321 11.15 -8.30 -7.52
N GLN A 322 10.91 -9.54 -7.10
CA GLN A 322 10.42 -10.59 -8.00
C GLN A 322 9.02 -10.28 -8.55
N GLU A 323 8.21 -9.54 -7.78
CA GLU A 323 6.86 -9.15 -8.16
C GLU A 323 6.80 -8.00 -9.17
N ASP A 324 7.93 -7.39 -9.51
CA ASP A 324 7.99 -6.23 -10.44
C ASP A 324 7.48 -6.55 -11.85
N ASP A 325 7.52 -7.80 -12.27
CA ASP A 325 7.01 -8.24 -13.58
C ASP A 325 5.49 -8.03 -13.74
N GLN A 326 4.77 -7.84 -12.61
CA GLN A 326 3.36 -7.51 -12.58
C GLN A 326 3.10 -6.01 -12.82
N ILE A 327 4.12 -5.17 -12.76
CA ILE A 327 4.00 -3.73 -12.95
C ILE A 327 3.89 -3.41 -14.43
N ASN A 328 2.79 -2.73 -14.80
CA ASN A 328 2.55 -2.39 -16.20
C ASN A 328 3.59 -1.39 -16.73
N ASN A 329 4.09 -1.63 -17.94
CA ASN A 329 5.05 -0.74 -18.60
C ASN A 329 4.49 0.68 -18.85
N SER A 330 3.18 0.88 -18.82
CA SER A 330 2.57 2.23 -18.84
C SER A 330 2.73 2.96 -17.50
N THR A 331 2.84 2.23 -16.40
CA THR A 331 3.08 2.77 -15.05
C THR A 331 4.58 3.00 -14.83
N TYR A 332 5.41 1.98 -15.10
CA TYR A 332 6.86 2.10 -15.00
C TYR A 332 7.53 1.71 -16.33
N PRO A 333 7.77 2.67 -17.25
CA PRO A 333 8.40 2.39 -18.51
C PRO A 333 9.85 1.89 -18.36
N ASN A 334 10.18 0.82 -19.05
CA ASN A 334 11.53 0.24 -19.08
C ASN A 334 12.07 -0.15 -17.69
N LEU A 335 11.20 -0.65 -16.80
CA LEU A 335 11.67 -1.20 -15.54
C LEU A 335 12.66 -2.33 -15.83
N LYS A 336 13.82 -2.27 -15.17
CA LYS A 336 14.83 -3.33 -15.30
C LYS A 336 14.28 -4.63 -14.72
N SER A 337 14.42 -5.74 -15.46
CA SER A 337 13.96 -7.04 -14.99
C SER A 337 14.75 -7.51 -13.78
N TYR A 338 14.08 -8.19 -12.86
CA TYR A 338 14.72 -8.84 -11.73
C TYR A 338 15.70 -9.92 -12.22
N PRO A 339 16.89 -10.12 -11.61
CA PRO A 339 17.90 -11.09 -12.02
C PRO A 339 17.54 -12.52 -11.55
N TYR A 340 16.47 -13.09 -12.06
CA TYR A 340 15.99 -14.42 -11.70
C TYR A 340 17.07 -15.52 -11.85
N GLY A 341 17.15 -16.40 -10.85
CA GLY A 341 18.09 -17.52 -10.83
C GLY A 341 19.56 -17.14 -10.58
N LEU A 342 19.86 -15.84 -10.44
CA LEU A 342 21.20 -15.34 -10.12
C LEU A 342 21.34 -14.90 -8.66
N THR A 343 20.24 -14.45 -8.06
CA THR A 343 20.19 -14.04 -6.66
C THR A 343 18.78 -14.17 -6.11
N ASP A 344 18.60 -13.86 -4.82
CA ASP A 344 17.33 -13.86 -4.10
C ASP A 344 17.15 -12.55 -3.30
N GLY A 345 15.89 -12.24 -2.97
CA GLY A 345 15.54 -11.03 -2.21
C GLY A 345 15.64 -9.75 -3.02
N SER A 346 15.43 -8.62 -2.35
CA SER A 346 15.42 -7.29 -2.98
C SER A 346 16.81 -6.92 -3.54
N VAL A 347 16.84 -6.27 -4.71
CA VAL A 347 18.08 -5.90 -5.42
C VAL A 347 18.16 -4.39 -5.56
N SER A 348 19.24 -3.79 -5.06
CA SER A 348 19.50 -2.36 -5.19
C SER A 348 20.01 -1.97 -6.56
N ILE A 349 19.72 -0.75 -7.00
CA ILE A 349 20.16 -0.20 -8.28
C ILE A 349 21.15 0.94 -8.13
N ILE A 350 22.25 0.85 -8.89
CA ILE A 350 23.16 1.96 -9.15
C ILE A 350 22.89 2.50 -10.55
N GLU A 351 22.65 3.81 -10.67
CA GLU A 351 22.58 4.51 -11.95
C GLU A 351 23.43 5.77 -11.90
N ILE A 352 24.59 5.74 -12.54
CA ILE A 352 25.51 6.90 -12.59
C ILE A 352 25.01 7.91 -13.62
N ASN A 353 25.15 9.20 -13.29
CA ASN A 353 24.79 10.32 -14.17
C ASN A 353 23.30 10.37 -14.52
N LYS A 354 22.46 9.91 -13.61
CA LYS A 354 21.01 10.04 -13.68
C LYS A 354 20.61 11.49 -13.95
N THR A 355 19.70 11.71 -14.87
CA THR A 355 19.20 13.04 -15.19
C THR A 355 18.35 13.58 -14.04
N ASN A 356 18.76 14.69 -13.47
CA ASN A 356 18.00 15.36 -12.42
C ASN A 356 16.65 15.88 -12.95
N TYR A 357 15.60 15.82 -12.14
CA TYR A 357 14.32 16.42 -12.45
C TYR A 357 14.42 17.95 -12.46
N GLU A 358 13.93 18.62 -13.51
CA GLU A 358 13.87 20.07 -13.62
C GLU A 358 12.54 20.61 -13.05
N TRP A 359 12.58 21.18 -11.88
CA TRP A 359 11.44 21.81 -11.23
C TRP A 359 11.00 23.08 -11.92
N THR A 360 9.68 23.23 -12.17
CA THR A 360 9.10 24.33 -12.93
C THR A 360 8.15 25.24 -12.15
N ALA A 361 7.67 24.84 -10.98
CA ALA A 361 6.76 25.61 -10.13
C ALA A 361 7.51 26.71 -9.34
N SER A 362 8.05 27.72 -10.02
CA SER A 362 8.87 28.79 -9.43
C SER A 362 8.07 29.78 -8.56
N GLU A 363 6.77 29.92 -8.77
CA GLU A 363 5.87 30.86 -8.08
C GLU A 363 5.08 30.21 -6.94
N TYR A 364 5.37 28.96 -6.61
CA TYR A 364 4.68 28.22 -5.57
C TYR A 364 4.75 28.89 -4.21
N GLN A 365 3.58 28.98 -3.56
CA GLN A 365 3.46 29.45 -2.18
C GLN A 365 2.67 28.43 -1.37
N ARG A 366 3.34 27.79 -0.43
CA ARG A 366 2.70 26.84 0.49
C ARG A 366 1.57 27.53 1.25
N PRO A 367 0.36 26.96 1.32
CA PRO A 367 -0.71 27.48 2.14
C PRO A 367 -0.32 27.57 3.61
N ALA A 368 -0.80 28.60 4.31
CA ALA A 368 -0.59 28.68 5.75
C ALA A 368 -1.31 27.50 6.44
N LYS A 369 -0.67 26.87 7.43
CA LYS A 369 -1.16 25.64 8.06
C LYS A 369 -2.57 25.75 8.66
N GLU A 370 -2.93 26.92 9.19
CA GLU A 370 -4.30 27.18 9.73
C GLU A 370 -5.38 27.23 8.65
N LYS A 371 -4.98 27.41 7.39
CA LYS A 371 -5.87 27.39 6.22
C LYS A 371 -5.87 26.05 5.48
N ALA A 372 -5.01 25.12 5.88
CA ALA A 372 -4.89 23.84 5.19
C ALA A 372 -6.23 23.11 5.13
N VAL A 373 -6.56 22.67 3.92
CA VAL A 373 -7.62 21.72 3.61
C VAL A 373 -6.95 20.56 2.90
N ILE A 374 -6.75 19.51 3.64
CA ILE A 374 -5.97 18.34 3.22
C ILE A 374 -6.93 17.33 2.62
N TYR A 375 -6.56 16.76 1.48
CA TYR A 375 -7.24 15.65 0.84
C TYR A 375 -6.37 14.41 0.98
N GLU A 376 -6.74 13.50 1.87
CA GLU A 376 -6.08 12.22 2.06
C GLU A 376 -6.51 11.26 0.96
N LEU A 377 -5.55 10.65 0.26
CA LEU A 377 -5.85 9.69 -0.80
C LEU A 377 -4.86 8.54 -0.88
N LEU A 378 -5.39 7.38 -1.26
CA LEU A 378 -4.64 6.20 -1.67
C LEU A 378 -4.71 6.07 -3.19
N ILE A 379 -3.58 6.18 -3.88
CA ILE A 379 -3.53 6.17 -5.35
C ILE A 379 -4.18 4.90 -5.92
N ARG A 380 -3.96 3.74 -5.30
CA ARG A 380 -4.52 2.44 -5.67
C ARG A 380 -6.05 2.45 -5.71
N ASP A 381 -6.69 3.10 -4.72
CA ASP A 381 -8.14 3.10 -4.54
C ASP A 381 -8.78 4.40 -5.04
N PHE A 382 -8.00 5.26 -5.71
CA PHE A 382 -8.47 6.51 -6.31
C PHE A 382 -8.53 6.46 -7.84
N LEU A 383 -7.62 5.68 -8.47
CA LEU A 383 -7.46 5.59 -9.92
C LEU A 383 -7.23 4.14 -10.37
N ASP A 384 -7.97 3.67 -11.37
CA ASP A 384 -7.79 2.32 -11.96
C ASP A 384 -6.37 2.06 -12.47
N SER A 385 -5.68 3.09 -12.96
CA SER A 385 -4.31 3.01 -13.45
C SER A 385 -3.26 3.11 -12.35
N HIS A 386 -3.65 3.43 -11.12
CA HIS A 386 -2.86 3.63 -9.90
C HIS A 386 -1.47 4.22 -10.12
N ASN A 387 -1.33 5.28 -10.93
CA ASN A 387 -0.03 5.88 -11.18
C ASN A 387 -0.03 7.41 -11.08
N TYR A 388 1.15 7.97 -10.79
CA TYR A 388 1.35 9.41 -10.62
C TYR A 388 0.96 10.23 -11.86
N GLN A 389 1.12 9.69 -13.08
CA GLN A 389 0.79 10.45 -14.30
C GLN A 389 -0.71 10.69 -14.40
N THR A 390 -1.54 9.68 -14.16
CA THR A 390 -3.01 9.86 -14.18
C THR A 390 -3.52 10.61 -12.94
N LEU A 391 -2.79 10.57 -11.83
CA LEU A 391 -3.09 11.41 -10.67
C LEU A 391 -2.96 12.90 -11.01
N ILE A 392 -2.03 13.30 -11.87
CA ILE A 392 -1.92 14.68 -12.37
C ILE A 392 -3.22 15.13 -13.05
N ASP A 393 -3.88 14.25 -13.78
CA ASP A 393 -5.11 14.58 -14.51
C ASP A 393 -6.29 14.88 -13.58
N THR A 394 -6.22 14.46 -12.31
CA THR A 394 -7.24 14.75 -11.29
C THR A 394 -7.02 16.07 -10.55
N LEU A 395 -5.87 16.71 -10.69
CA LEU A 395 -5.54 17.94 -9.96
C LEU A 395 -6.54 19.08 -10.23
N ASP A 396 -7.06 19.19 -11.43
CA ASP A 396 -8.08 20.21 -11.75
C ASP A 396 -9.42 19.95 -11.03
N TYR A 397 -9.76 18.68 -10.76
CA TYR A 397 -10.93 18.33 -9.95
C TYR A 397 -10.72 18.73 -8.50
N LEU A 398 -9.55 18.42 -7.94
CA LEU A 398 -9.19 18.73 -6.56
C LEU A 398 -9.05 20.25 -6.34
N GLU A 399 -8.46 20.98 -7.28
CA GLU A 399 -8.37 22.45 -7.25
C GLU A 399 -9.78 23.09 -7.25
N ARG A 400 -10.69 22.63 -8.13
CA ARG A 400 -12.07 23.11 -8.18
C ARG A 400 -12.87 22.77 -6.92
N LEU A 401 -12.58 21.65 -6.28
CA LEU A 401 -13.16 21.33 -4.98
C LEU A 401 -12.78 22.38 -3.93
N GLY A 402 -11.56 22.93 -4.02
CA GLY A 402 -11.06 23.98 -3.13
C GLY A 402 -10.10 23.46 -2.06
N ILE A 403 -9.56 22.23 -2.22
CA ILE A 403 -8.48 21.72 -1.36
C ILE A 403 -7.19 22.47 -1.69
N ASN A 404 -6.26 22.54 -0.76
CA ASN A 404 -4.99 23.19 -0.95
C ASN A 404 -3.79 22.39 -0.41
N ALA A 405 -4.04 21.16 0.00
CA ALA A 405 -3.02 20.16 0.30
C ALA A 405 -3.53 18.76 -0.05
N ILE A 406 -2.63 17.90 -0.52
CA ILE A 406 -2.87 16.48 -0.75
C ILE A 406 -1.97 15.70 0.20
N GLU A 407 -2.53 14.76 0.95
CA GLU A 407 -1.80 13.78 1.74
C GLU A 407 -1.85 12.45 1.02
N LEU A 408 -0.70 12.02 0.49
CA LEU A 408 -0.57 10.70 -0.11
C LEU A 408 -0.36 9.67 1.00
N MET A 409 -1.21 8.66 1.06
CA MET A 409 -0.93 7.45 1.84
C MET A 409 0.44 6.89 1.45
N PRO A 410 1.10 6.07 2.30
CA PRO A 410 2.53 5.79 2.15
C PRO A 410 2.94 5.37 0.74
N VAL A 411 3.91 6.09 0.18
CA VAL A 411 4.45 5.88 -1.17
C VAL A 411 5.89 5.35 -1.15
N ASN A 412 6.46 5.09 0.03
CA ASN A 412 7.73 4.41 0.15
C ASN A 412 7.59 2.97 -0.35
N GLU A 413 8.64 2.40 -0.91
CA GLU A 413 8.66 0.99 -1.30
C GLU A 413 8.20 0.11 -0.14
N PHE A 414 7.12 -0.62 -0.33
CA PHE A 414 6.48 -1.51 0.62
C PHE A 414 6.54 -2.98 0.14
N GLU A 415 6.26 -3.92 1.02
CA GLU A 415 6.26 -5.33 0.64
C GLU A 415 5.09 -5.62 -0.31
N PHE A 416 5.37 -6.26 -1.45
CA PHE A 416 4.45 -6.60 -2.54
C PHE A 416 3.90 -5.37 -3.30
N ASN A 417 3.14 -5.63 -4.38
CA ASN A 417 2.64 -4.56 -5.27
C ASN A 417 1.29 -3.96 -4.87
N SER A 418 0.54 -4.56 -3.95
CA SER A 418 -0.78 -4.05 -3.56
C SER A 418 -0.88 -3.92 -2.05
N SER A 419 -0.80 -2.69 -1.55
CA SER A 419 -0.84 -2.37 -0.13
C SER A 419 -1.48 -0.99 0.12
N TRP A 420 -1.83 -0.73 1.37
CA TRP A 420 -2.03 0.63 1.88
C TRP A 420 -0.71 1.38 2.08
N GLY A 421 0.45 0.65 2.02
CA GLY A 421 1.78 1.21 2.22
C GLY A 421 2.29 1.20 3.67
N TYR A 422 1.50 0.71 4.64
CA TYR A 422 1.91 0.63 6.04
C TYR A 422 2.81 -0.57 6.37
N ASN A 423 3.36 -1.21 5.34
CA ASN A 423 4.36 -2.27 5.43
C ASN A 423 5.66 -1.88 4.69
N PRO A 424 6.32 -0.76 5.06
CA PRO A 424 7.47 -0.25 4.32
C PRO A 424 8.67 -1.18 4.45
N SER A 425 9.45 -1.26 3.37
CA SER A 425 10.72 -1.98 3.31
C SER A 425 11.92 -1.07 3.02
N PHE A 426 11.77 -0.07 2.13
CA PHE A 426 12.83 0.87 1.77
C PHE A 426 12.38 2.33 1.91
N TYR A 427 13.05 3.07 2.77
CA TYR A 427 12.62 4.43 3.15
C TYR A 427 13.03 5.53 2.15
N PHE A 428 13.99 5.26 1.24
CA PHE A 428 14.51 6.23 0.28
C PHE A 428 13.95 6.03 -1.14
N ALA A 429 13.34 4.90 -1.41
CA ALA A 429 12.77 4.55 -2.70
C ALA A 429 11.26 4.82 -2.72
N PRO A 430 10.72 5.51 -3.74
CA PRO A 430 9.29 5.51 -4.02
C PRO A 430 8.87 4.17 -4.60
N ASP A 431 7.68 3.71 -4.23
CA ASP A 431 7.15 2.44 -4.70
C ASP A 431 6.89 2.44 -6.21
N LYS A 432 7.42 1.43 -6.89
CA LYS A 432 7.35 1.27 -8.34
C LYS A 432 5.92 1.00 -8.85
N TYR A 433 5.06 0.49 -8.00
CA TYR A 433 3.67 0.22 -8.33
C TYR A 433 2.89 1.48 -8.72
N TYR A 434 3.34 2.65 -8.22
CA TYR A 434 2.77 3.95 -8.56
C TYR A 434 3.53 4.69 -9.64
N GLY A 435 4.69 4.20 -10.08
CA GLY A 435 5.46 4.77 -11.16
C GLY A 435 6.88 5.18 -10.81
N THR A 436 7.50 5.92 -11.72
CA THR A 436 8.90 6.34 -11.58
C THR A 436 9.06 7.50 -10.61
N GLU A 437 10.25 7.64 -10.03
CA GLU A 437 10.67 8.80 -9.25
C GLU A 437 10.35 10.14 -9.94
N ASN A 438 10.66 10.24 -11.23
CA ASN A 438 10.40 11.47 -12.00
C ASN A 438 8.89 11.71 -12.20
N ALA A 439 8.06 10.67 -12.22
CA ALA A 439 6.62 10.83 -12.28
C ALA A 439 6.06 11.38 -10.96
N LEU A 440 6.58 10.93 -9.81
CA LEU A 440 6.23 11.51 -8.51
C LEU A 440 6.69 12.96 -8.39
N LYS A 441 7.94 13.28 -8.78
CA LYS A 441 8.45 14.66 -8.80
C LYS A 441 7.60 15.56 -9.70
N LYS A 442 7.17 15.04 -10.87
CA LYS A 442 6.27 15.75 -11.78
C LYS A 442 4.89 16.00 -11.18
N PHE A 443 4.32 15.01 -10.47
CA PHE A 443 3.06 15.20 -9.77
C PHE A 443 3.17 16.32 -8.73
N ILE A 444 4.22 16.32 -7.91
CA ILE A 444 4.47 17.37 -6.91
C ILE A 444 4.62 18.74 -7.58
N ASP A 445 5.39 18.83 -8.68
CA ASP A 445 5.58 20.07 -9.43
C ASP A 445 4.27 20.62 -10.02
N GLU A 446 3.40 19.74 -10.55
CA GLU A 446 2.09 20.13 -11.09
C GLU A 446 1.08 20.54 -9.99
N ALA A 447 1.16 19.91 -8.80
CA ALA A 447 0.40 20.32 -7.63
C ALA A 447 0.85 21.70 -7.13
N HIS A 448 2.18 21.93 -7.05
CA HIS A 448 2.75 23.22 -6.68
C HIS A 448 2.36 24.36 -7.63
N LYS A 449 2.26 24.13 -8.95
CA LYS A 449 1.75 25.13 -9.90
C LYS A 449 0.33 25.59 -9.59
N ARG A 450 -0.44 24.79 -8.91
CA ARG A 450 -1.81 25.08 -8.44
C ARG A 450 -1.85 25.59 -6.99
N ASN A 451 -0.69 25.82 -6.36
CA ASN A 451 -0.55 26.13 -4.94
C ASN A 451 -1.16 25.06 -4.02
N ILE A 452 -1.12 23.82 -4.44
CA ILE A 452 -1.49 22.65 -3.65
C ILE A 452 -0.22 22.05 -3.04
N ALA A 453 -0.17 21.98 -1.71
CA ALA A 453 0.91 21.32 -0.98
C ALA A 453 0.81 19.80 -1.12
N VAL A 454 1.95 19.10 -1.12
CA VAL A 454 1.97 17.63 -1.13
C VAL A 454 2.64 17.13 0.14
N LEU A 455 1.87 16.33 0.89
CA LEU A 455 2.29 15.69 2.14
C LEU A 455 2.47 14.20 1.90
N LEU A 456 3.43 13.60 2.59
CA LEU A 456 3.58 12.15 2.61
C LEU A 456 3.16 11.60 3.96
N ASP A 457 2.35 10.57 3.94
CA ASP A 457 2.16 9.71 5.09
C ASP A 457 3.36 8.79 5.24
N VAL A 458 3.99 8.78 6.43
CA VAL A 458 5.26 8.10 6.67
C VAL A 458 5.21 7.18 7.88
N VAL A 459 5.66 5.96 7.67
CA VAL A 459 5.62 4.89 8.66
C VAL A 459 6.99 4.71 9.29
N TYR A 460 7.19 5.36 10.45
CA TYR A 460 8.44 5.25 11.21
C TYR A 460 8.24 4.62 12.59
N ASN A 461 7.05 4.12 12.88
CA ASN A 461 6.81 3.33 14.09
C ASN A 461 7.34 1.90 13.96
N HIS A 462 7.23 1.32 12.77
CA HIS A 462 7.55 -0.07 12.50
C HIS A 462 7.99 -0.28 11.05
N THR A 463 8.48 -1.49 10.75
CA THR A 463 8.77 -1.98 9.40
C THR A 463 8.53 -3.49 9.34
N PHE A 464 8.75 -4.08 8.16
CA PHE A 464 8.53 -5.51 7.94
C PHE A 464 9.81 -6.26 7.55
N GLY A 465 9.70 -7.56 7.28
CA GLY A 465 10.82 -8.46 7.17
C GLY A 465 11.75 -8.24 5.96
N ARG A 466 11.24 -7.64 4.87
CA ARG A 466 12.08 -7.35 3.68
C ARG A 466 13.03 -6.19 3.90
N SER A 467 12.82 -5.35 4.91
CA SER A 467 13.69 -4.20 5.18
C SER A 467 15.13 -4.65 5.46
N PRO A 468 16.13 -4.12 4.75
CA PRO A 468 17.53 -4.47 4.98
C PRO A 468 18.04 -4.09 6.37
N PHE A 469 17.46 -3.07 7.04
CA PHE A 469 17.75 -2.74 8.42
C PHE A 469 17.30 -3.82 9.42
N VAL A 470 16.28 -4.60 9.08
CA VAL A 470 15.85 -5.78 9.84
C VAL A 470 16.72 -6.97 9.46
N ARG A 471 16.82 -7.28 8.14
CA ARG A 471 17.48 -8.49 7.64
C ARG A 471 18.94 -8.61 8.07
N LEU A 472 19.67 -7.49 8.15
CA LEU A 472 21.08 -7.49 8.52
C LEU A 472 21.33 -8.11 9.92
N TYR A 473 20.36 -7.99 10.83
CA TYR A 473 20.40 -8.53 12.19
C TYR A 473 19.09 -9.20 12.56
N ALA A 474 18.55 -10.01 11.65
CA ALA A 474 17.34 -10.79 11.91
C ALA A 474 17.66 -12.15 12.54
N THR A 475 16.70 -12.71 13.22
CA THR A 475 16.73 -14.11 13.65
C THR A 475 16.11 -14.97 12.57
N GLY A 476 16.96 -15.61 11.75
CA GLY A 476 16.53 -16.37 10.57
C GLY A 476 16.24 -15.48 9.36
N ASN A 477 15.88 -16.09 8.23
CA ASN A 477 15.57 -15.38 7.00
C ASN A 477 14.20 -14.69 7.12
N TYR A 478 14.14 -13.39 6.85
CA TYR A 478 12.95 -12.53 6.98
C TYR A 478 12.29 -12.55 8.39
N GLY A 479 13.01 -13.06 9.41
CA GLY A 479 12.52 -13.16 10.77
C GLY A 479 12.62 -11.85 11.57
N PRO A 480 12.25 -11.89 12.86
CA PRO A 480 12.30 -10.71 13.72
C PRO A 480 13.72 -10.22 14.00
N PRO A 481 13.87 -8.92 14.35
CA PRO A 481 15.17 -8.38 14.76
C PRO A 481 15.75 -9.14 15.95
N SER A 482 17.06 -9.42 15.93
CA SER A 482 17.81 -9.95 17.05
C SER A 482 18.19 -8.86 18.06
N ASP A 483 18.79 -9.24 19.18
CA ASP A 483 19.31 -8.31 20.19
C ASP A 483 20.55 -7.53 19.73
N GLU A 484 21.15 -7.90 18.60
CA GLU A 484 22.21 -7.17 17.96
C GLU A 484 21.73 -6.06 17.02
N ASN A 485 20.41 -5.95 16.78
CA ASN A 485 19.87 -4.95 15.87
C ASN A 485 19.96 -3.53 16.45
N TYR A 486 20.53 -2.61 15.70
CA TYR A 486 20.79 -1.23 16.11
C TYR A 486 19.57 -0.31 16.00
N TRP A 487 18.55 -0.69 15.20
CA TRP A 487 17.42 0.16 14.85
C TRP A 487 16.10 -0.28 15.48
N TYR A 488 15.95 -1.57 15.82
CA TYR A 488 14.67 -2.13 16.24
C TYR A 488 14.71 -2.74 17.65
N ASN A 489 13.56 -2.82 18.25
CA ASN A 489 13.35 -3.56 19.49
C ASN A 489 13.06 -5.03 19.19
N VAL A 490 13.68 -5.95 19.94
CA VAL A 490 13.35 -7.39 19.85
C VAL A 490 11.94 -7.65 20.35
N ILE A 491 11.52 -6.92 21.39
CA ILE A 491 10.19 -7.00 21.96
C ILE A 491 9.56 -5.61 21.84
N PRO A 492 8.40 -5.50 21.19
CA PRO A 492 7.71 -4.22 21.03
C PRO A 492 7.38 -3.57 22.38
N LYS A 493 7.28 -2.25 22.41
CA LYS A 493 7.02 -1.49 23.64
C LYS A 493 5.54 -1.19 23.86
N HIS A 494 4.66 -1.49 22.90
CA HIS A 494 3.21 -1.25 22.96
C HIS A 494 2.44 -2.31 22.15
N ASP A 495 1.12 -2.40 22.36
CA ASP A 495 0.27 -3.46 21.78
C ASP A 495 -0.11 -3.21 20.30
N TYR A 496 -0.05 -1.97 19.84
CA TYR A 496 -0.41 -1.59 18.47
C TYR A 496 0.81 -1.60 17.53
N ASN A 497 1.60 -2.65 17.62
CA ASN A 497 2.74 -2.82 16.74
C ASN A 497 2.41 -3.86 15.66
N VAL A 498 2.14 -3.40 14.44
CA VAL A 498 1.75 -4.24 13.31
C VAL A 498 2.93 -4.84 12.55
N GLY A 499 4.17 -4.40 12.86
CA GLY A 499 5.43 -4.89 12.31
C GLY A 499 6.52 -4.91 13.38
N TYR A 500 7.79 -4.77 12.99
CA TYR A 500 8.94 -4.72 13.90
C TYR A 500 9.14 -3.29 14.44
N ASP A 501 9.06 -3.16 15.76
CA ASP A 501 9.05 -1.90 16.51
C ASP A 501 10.38 -1.14 16.42
N MET A 502 10.37 0.10 15.91
CA MET A 502 11.56 0.93 15.81
C MET A 502 11.98 1.51 17.17
N ASN A 503 13.27 1.43 17.48
CA ASN A 503 13.85 2.01 18.68
C ASN A 503 14.24 3.49 18.50
N HIS A 504 13.34 4.43 18.73
CA HIS A 504 13.58 5.85 18.57
C HIS A 504 14.51 6.48 19.65
N GLU A 505 14.91 5.76 20.67
CA GLU A 505 15.96 6.18 21.59
C GLU A 505 17.37 5.81 21.09
N SER A 506 17.47 4.89 20.10
CA SER A 506 18.72 4.62 19.39
C SER A 506 19.15 5.84 18.57
N THR A 507 20.43 6.20 18.68
CA THR A 507 21.03 7.25 17.82
C THR A 507 21.00 6.85 16.36
N HIS A 508 21.20 5.54 16.06
CA HIS A 508 21.18 5.02 14.69
C HIS A 508 19.80 5.18 14.05
N THR A 509 18.74 4.90 14.79
CA THR A 509 17.36 5.11 14.31
C THR A 509 17.08 6.60 14.07
N ARG A 510 17.47 7.47 15.02
CA ARG A 510 17.24 8.90 14.86
C ARG A 510 18.01 9.51 13.70
N ASP A 511 19.25 9.08 13.48
CA ASP A 511 20.05 9.51 12.34
C ASP A 511 19.48 9.01 11.01
N LEU A 512 19.00 7.75 10.98
CA LEU A 512 18.29 7.22 9.82
C LEU A 512 17.05 8.06 9.50
N ILE A 513 16.15 8.29 10.46
CA ILE A 513 14.93 9.06 10.23
C ILE A 513 15.23 10.50 9.78
N LYS A 514 16.21 11.15 10.39
CA LYS A 514 16.63 12.48 9.94
C LYS A 514 17.14 12.47 8.49
N ARG A 515 17.89 11.44 8.10
CA ARG A 515 18.38 11.28 6.73
C ARG A 515 17.24 11.03 5.74
N VAL A 516 16.26 10.23 6.12
CA VAL A 516 15.04 9.99 5.32
C VAL A 516 14.26 11.29 5.14
N LEU A 517 13.99 12.03 6.23
CA LEU A 517 13.31 13.32 6.17
C LEU A 517 14.06 14.33 5.28
N HIS A 518 15.40 14.38 5.40
CA HIS A 518 16.23 15.21 4.52
C HIS A 518 16.03 14.87 3.05
N HIS A 519 16.09 13.58 2.70
CA HIS A 519 15.93 13.09 1.34
C HIS A 519 14.59 13.54 0.73
N TRP A 520 13.47 13.26 1.38
CA TRP A 520 12.15 13.62 0.86
C TRP A 520 11.92 15.13 0.77
N ILE A 521 12.48 15.92 1.69
CA ILE A 521 12.40 17.40 1.65
C ILE A 521 13.23 17.96 0.51
N THR A 522 14.45 17.49 0.32
CA THR A 522 15.40 18.10 -0.63
C THR A 522 15.24 17.60 -2.05
N GLU A 523 15.05 16.29 -2.22
CA GLU A 523 14.96 15.63 -3.54
C GLU A 523 13.56 15.71 -4.13
N TYR A 524 12.52 15.53 -3.32
CA TYR A 524 11.14 15.53 -3.78
C TYR A 524 10.38 16.82 -3.47
N LYS A 525 10.96 17.73 -2.69
CA LYS A 525 10.35 19.01 -2.32
C LYS A 525 8.95 18.85 -1.71
N VAL A 526 8.75 17.81 -0.91
CA VAL A 526 7.49 17.62 -0.21
C VAL A 526 7.26 18.73 0.82
N ASP A 527 6.00 19.07 1.06
CA ASP A 527 5.60 20.18 1.94
C ASP A 527 5.42 19.76 3.39
N GLY A 528 5.44 18.47 3.65
CA GLY A 528 5.30 17.97 5.01
C GLY A 528 5.11 16.47 5.07
N PHE A 529 4.90 16.04 6.31
CA PHE A 529 4.68 14.63 6.64
C PHE A 529 3.53 14.47 7.63
N ARG A 530 2.75 13.40 7.44
CA ARG A 530 1.93 12.80 8.49
C ARG A 530 2.68 11.58 9.03
N PHE A 531 3.00 11.59 10.32
CA PHE A 531 3.70 10.50 10.99
C PHE A 531 2.67 9.49 11.51
N ASP A 532 2.65 8.33 10.87
CA ASP A 532 1.83 7.20 11.29
C ASP A 532 2.20 6.76 12.70
N LEU A 533 1.17 6.50 13.51
CA LEU A 533 1.29 5.93 14.86
C LEU A 533 2.41 6.55 15.70
N SER A 534 2.60 7.88 15.62
CA SER A 534 3.67 8.62 16.30
C SER A 534 3.69 8.44 17.83
N LYS A 535 2.59 7.97 18.41
CA LYS A 535 2.49 7.56 19.81
C LYS A 535 3.38 6.36 20.14
N GLY A 536 3.76 5.57 19.13
CA GLY A 536 4.66 4.44 19.29
C GLY A 536 6.15 4.81 19.45
N PHE A 537 6.55 6.07 19.21
CA PHE A 537 7.95 6.53 19.31
C PHE A 537 8.42 6.57 20.78
N THR A 538 8.34 5.45 21.48
CA THR A 538 8.63 5.35 22.91
C THR A 538 9.42 4.11 23.25
N GLN A 539 10.29 4.18 24.25
CA GLN A 539 10.93 3.02 24.88
C GLN A 539 10.29 2.63 26.23
N LYS A 540 9.28 3.38 26.65
CA LYS A 540 8.51 3.03 27.84
C LYS A 540 7.70 1.76 27.55
N ASN A 541 8.02 0.69 28.26
CA ASN A 541 7.29 -0.57 28.09
C ASN A 541 5.85 -0.41 28.61
N THR A 542 4.90 -0.46 27.69
CA THR A 542 3.46 -0.37 27.94
C THR A 542 2.71 -1.59 27.42
N LEU A 543 3.43 -2.62 26.98
CA LEU A 543 2.87 -3.85 26.46
C LEU A 543 1.85 -4.47 27.44
N GLY A 544 0.66 -4.81 26.93
CA GLY A 544 -0.46 -5.29 27.72
C GLY A 544 -1.23 -4.19 28.47
N ASN A 545 -0.92 -2.90 28.24
CA ASN A 545 -1.60 -1.79 28.92
C ASN A 545 -1.77 -0.55 28.03
N VAL A 546 -2.77 -0.58 27.16
CA VAL A 546 -3.10 0.51 26.22
C VAL A 546 -3.38 1.83 26.94
N GLY A 547 -4.00 1.78 28.15
CA GLY A 547 -4.24 2.98 28.94
C GLY A 547 -2.96 3.66 29.42
N LEU A 548 -1.92 2.89 29.77
CA LEU A 548 -0.61 3.42 30.14
C LEU A 548 0.12 4.00 28.90
N TRP A 549 -0.01 3.36 27.75
CA TRP A 549 0.55 3.85 26.48
C TRP A 549 -0.02 5.21 26.07
N GLY A 550 -1.32 5.41 26.31
CA GLY A 550 -1.99 6.69 26.04
C GLY A 550 -1.58 7.83 26.98
N GLN A 551 -0.94 7.57 28.13
CA GLN A 551 -0.53 8.61 29.08
C GLN A 551 0.66 9.41 28.58
N LYS A 552 0.81 10.63 29.13
CA LYS A 552 1.93 11.54 28.82
C LYS A 552 3.29 10.85 28.98
N ASP A 553 4.14 11.00 27.97
CA ASP A 553 5.50 10.48 27.93
C ASP A 553 6.49 11.59 27.52
N ASP A 554 7.34 12.02 28.49
CA ASP A 554 8.29 13.10 28.26
C ASP A 554 9.46 12.66 27.35
N SER A 555 9.80 11.36 27.28
CA SER A 555 10.84 10.85 26.36
C SER A 555 10.35 10.91 24.91
N ARG A 556 9.11 10.50 24.67
CA ARG A 556 8.46 10.59 23.35
C ARG A 556 8.32 12.04 22.89
N ILE A 557 7.90 12.94 23.78
CA ILE A 557 7.88 14.37 23.50
C ILE A 557 9.26 14.88 23.06
N ALA A 558 10.33 14.44 23.74
CA ALA A 558 11.69 14.85 23.38
C ALA A 558 12.13 14.36 22.02
N ILE A 559 11.81 13.10 21.66
CA ILE A 559 12.09 12.51 20.36
C ILE A 559 11.35 13.25 19.24
N LEU A 560 10.05 13.48 19.40
CA LEU A 560 9.24 14.20 18.42
C LEU A 560 9.75 15.64 18.22
N LYS A 561 10.17 16.30 19.29
CA LYS A 561 10.79 17.63 19.20
C LYS A 561 12.14 17.61 18.50
N ASP A 562 12.94 16.57 18.65
CA ASP A 562 14.21 16.41 17.94
C ASP A 562 13.98 16.32 16.42
N TYR A 563 13.05 15.50 15.97
CA TYR A 563 12.68 15.42 14.54
C TYR A 563 12.07 16.71 14.02
N PHE A 564 11.16 17.31 14.78
CA PHE A 564 10.57 18.59 14.42
C PHE A 564 11.64 19.69 14.26
N ASN A 565 12.54 19.81 15.23
CA ASN A 565 13.61 20.81 15.18
C ASN A 565 14.53 20.57 13.99
N TYR A 566 14.84 19.32 13.68
CA TYR A 566 15.65 18.99 12.51
C TYR A 566 14.96 19.43 11.21
N THR A 567 13.68 19.11 11.02
CA THR A 567 12.95 19.55 9.82
C THR A 567 12.92 21.08 9.70
N ARG A 568 12.85 21.81 10.82
CA ARG A 568 12.90 23.29 10.83
C ARG A 568 14.25 23.87 10.41
N THR A 569 15.32 23.10 10.44
CA THR A 569 16.61 23.52 9.87
C THR A 569 16.63 23.43 8.35
N LEU A 570 15.78 22.60 7.77
CA LEU A 570 15.66 22.39 6.32
C LEU A 570 14.57 23.30 5.72
N ASP A 571 13.41 23.33 6.37
CA ASP A 571 12.27 24.14 5.96
C ASP A 571 11.47 24.60 7.20
N SER A 572 11.44 25.93 7.43
CA SER A 572 10.82 26.52 8.64
C SER A 572 9.30 26.34 8.68
N ASP A 573 8.65 26.19 7.54
CA ASP A 573 7.18 26.18 7.39
C ASP A 573 6.61 24.79 7.02
N LEU A 574 7.46 23.77 6.98
CA LEU A 574 7.06 22.39 6.67
C LEU A 574 5.89 21.94 7.56
N TYR A 575 4.89 21.26 6.99
CA TYR A 575 3.85 20.64 7.78
C TYR A 575 4.39 19.41 8.51
N PHE A 576 4.19 19.35 9.82
CA PHE A 576 4.61 18.25 10.68
C PHE A 576 3.38 17.76 11.43
N ILE A 577 2.72 16.76 10.87
CA ILE A 577 1.43 16.25 11.33
C ILE A 577 1.66 14.92 12.06
N LEU A 578 1.06 14.76 13.22
CA LEU A 578 1.15 13.56 14.03
C LEU A 578 -0.20 12.85 14.11
N GLU A 579 -0.26 11.59 13.72
CA GLU A 579 -1.27 10.70 14.22
C GLU A 579 -0.83 10.25 15.62
N HIS A 580 -1.42 10.85 16.66
CA HIS A 580 -0.87 10.70 18.02
C HIS A 580 -1.85 10.08 19.00
N PHE A 581 -3.03 10.65 19.16
CA PHE A 581 -4.10 10.17 20.02
C PHE A 581 -3.67 9.79 21.46
N ALA A 582 -2.75 10.59 22.02
CA ALA A 582 -2.30 10.46 23.39
C ALA A 582 -3.16 11.34 24.34
N ASP A 583 -2.85 11.33 25.62
CA ASP A 583 -3.46 12.24 26.58
C ASP A 583 -3.31 13.70 26.16
N ASN A 584 -4.40 14.47 26.26
CA ASN A 584 -4.42 15.87 25.80
C ASN A 584 -3.34 16.75 26.45
N SER A 585 -2.81 16.39 27.62
CA SER A 585 -1.70 17.12 28.23
C SER A 585 -0.40 16.99 27.44
N GLU A 586 -0.17 15.86 26.78
CA GLU A 586 0.94 15.67 25.84
C GLU A 586 0.68 16.39 24.52
N GLU A 587 -0.50 16.16 23.93
CA GLU A 587 -0.90 16.81 22.67
C GLU A 587 -0.84 18.35 22.77
N THR A 588 -1.25 18.91 23.93
CA THR A 588 -1.15 20.35 24.19
C THR A 588 0.31 20.84 24.12
N ILE A 589 1.28 20.06 24.65
CA ILE A 589 2.69 20.41 24.58
C ILE A 589 3.19 20.38 23.14
N LEU A 590 2.86 19.35 22.38
CA LEU A 590 3.30 19.17 20.99
C LEU A 590 2.66 20.23 20.08
N ALA A 591 1.35 20.44 20.20
CA ALA A 591 0.61 21.44 19.42
C ALA A 591 1.15 22.87 19.68
N ASN A 592 1.33 23.23 20.94
CA ASN A 592 1.85 24.55 21.31
C ASN A 592 3.33 24.73 21.00
N TYR A 593 4.06 23.64 20.77
CA TYR A 593 5.44 23.68 20.25
C TYR A 593 5.51 23.99 18.74
N GLY A 594 4.42 23.69 18.00
CA GLY A 594 4.30 24.00 16.57
C GLY A 594 3.92 22.82 15.68
N MET A 595 3.83 21.61 16.21
CA MET A 595 3.40 20.42 15.49
C MET A 595 1.89 20.45 15.27
N MET A 596 1.43 19.86 14.19
CA MET A 596 0.01 19.64 13.91
C MET A 596 -0.37 18.23 14.37
N LEU A 597 -1.59 18.05 14.87
CA LEU A 597 -2.05 16.74 15.34
C LEU A 597 -3.41 16.40 14.75
N TRP A 598 -3.59 15.15 14.39
CA TRP A 598 -4.87 14.61 13.95
C TRP A 598 -5.92 14.70 15.07
N GLY A 599 -7.12 15.07 14.67
CA GLY A 599 -8.29 15.16 15.55
C GLY A 599 -9.46 14.36 14.98
N ASN A 600 -9.49 13.06 15.29
CA ASN A 600 -10.57 12.17 14.88
C ASN A 600 -11.91 12.62 15.47
N LEU A 601 -12.87 12.92 14.59
CA LEU A 601 -14.24 13.29 14.93
C LEU A 601 -15.27 12.41 14.22
N ASN A 602 -14.84 11.31 13.58
CA ASN A 602 -15.71 10.43 12.81
C ASN A 602 -16.95 10.01 13.62
N HIS A 603 -16.74 9.48 14.83
CA HIS A 603 -17.87 9.02 15.64
C HIS A 603 -18.89 10.13 15.91
N ALA A 604 -18.43 11.33 16.32
CA ALA A 604 -19.32 12.45 16.67
C ALA A 604 -20.08 12.97 15.44
N TYR A 605 -19.41 13.08 14.29
CA TYR A 605 -20.06 13.49 13.04
C TYR A 605 -20.99 12.41 12.48
N ALA A 606 -20.62 11.12 12.58
CA ALA A 606 -21.48 10.01 12.18
C ALA A 606 -22.77 9.96 13.01
N GLN A 607 -22.69 10.05 14.35
CA GLN A 607 -23.86 10.12 15.22
C GLN A 607 -24.73 11.33 14.87
N SER A 608 -24.10 12.48 14.61
CA SER A 608 -24.80 13.71 14.21
C SER A 608 -25.48 13.56 12.84
N ALA A 609 -24.80 12.95 11.87
CA ALA A 609 -25.35 12.72 10.53
C ALA A 609 -26.52 11.72 10.56
N MET A 610 -26.39 10.61 11.27
CA MET A 610 -27.44 9.62 11.44
C MET A 610 -28.63 10.08 12.29
N GLY A 611 -28.52 11.24 13.00
CA GLY A 611 -29.58 11.77 13.85
C GLY A 611 -29.60 11.26 15.30
N TYR A 612 -28.55 10.58 15.76
CA TYR A 612 -28.39 10.09 17.14
C TYR A 612 -27.73 11.15 18.03
N ILE A 613 -28.45 12.24 18.27
CA ILE A 613 -27.91 13.46 18.91
C ILE A 613 -27.66 13.29 20.40
N ASP A 614 -28.34 12.34 21.04
CA ASP A 614 -28.25 12.07 22.47
C ASP A 614 -27.07 11.21 22.89
N ASP A 615 -26.30 10.70 21.91
CA ASP A 615 -25.19 9.76 22.14
C ASP A 615 -23.87 10.23 21.50
N ASN A 616 -22.91 10.67 22.31
CA ASN A 616 -21.53 11.01 21.94
C ASN A 616 -21.38 11.83 20.64
N SER A 617 -22.35 12.72 20.38
CA SER A 617 -22.45 13.50 19.16
C SER A 617 -21.85 14.91 19.28
N SER A 618 -21.12 15.23 20.37
CA SER A 618 -20.54 16.57 20.56
C SER A 618 -19.44 16.86 19.55
N LEU A 619 -19.55 18.03 18.88
CA LEU A 619 -18.53 18.53 17.95
C LEU A 619 -17.54 19.50 18.65
N ASP A 620 -17.68 19.75 19.94
CA ASP A 620 -16.89 20.72 20.73
C ASP A 620 -15.38 20.44 20.66
N TRP A 621 -15.00 19.17 20.62
CA TRP A 621 -13.59 18.73 20.61
C TRP A 621 -12.87 19.01 19.26
N GLY A 622 -13.64 19.42 18.26
CA GLY A 622 -13.12 19.86 16.95
C GLY A 622 -12.54 21.27 16.95
N TYR A 623 -12.63 22.02 18.06
CA TYR A 623 -12.04 23.32 18.18
C TYR A 623 -10.82 23.31 19.12
N TYR A 624 -9.66 23.67 18.61
CA TYR A 624 -8.38 23.56 19.32
C TYR A 624 -8.35 24.26 20.69
N LYS A 625 -9.05 25.43 20.83
CA LYS A 625 -9.11 26.14 22.12
C LYS A 625 -9.90 25.37 23.18
N ASN A 626 -10.85 24.52 22.79
CA ASN A 626 -11.58 23.67 23.73
C ASN A 626 -10.69 22.55 24.28
N ARG A 627 -9.61 22.20 23.56
CA ARG A 627 -8.53 21.31 24.05
C ARG A 627 -7.51 22.03 24.92
N GLY A 628 -7.61 23.37 25.09
CA GLY A 628 -6.65 24.19 25.83
C GLY A 628 -5.40 24.57 25.01
N TRP A 629 -5.44 24.42 23.69
CA TRP A 629 -4.33 24.76 22.81
C TRP A 629 -4.36 26.26 22.46
N ILE A 630 -3.18 26.86 22.26
CA ILE A 630 -3.03 28.29 21.91
C ILE A 630 -2.82 28.51 20.41
N THR A 631 -2.56 27.45 19.66
CA THR A 631 -2.32 27.48 18.23
C THR A 631 -3.34 26.60 17.48
N PRO A 632 -3.78 26.98 16.27
CA PRO A 632 -4.77 26.22 15.49
C PRO A 632 -4.10 25.00 14.77
N ASN A 633 -3.42 24.16 15.52
CA ASN A 633 -2.65 23.03 15.02
C ASN A 633 -3.42 21.69 15.07
N LEU A 634 -4.75 21.74 15.23
CA LEU A 634 -5.63 20.59 15.24
C LEU A 634 -6.15 20.31 13.82
N VAL A 635 -5.61 19.27 13.17
CA VAL A 635 -6.11 18.77 11.88
C VAL A 635 -7.29 17.86 12.15
N THR A 636 -8.50 18.42 12.01
CA THR A 636 -9.73 17.66 12.24
C THR A 636 -10.20 16.98 10.97
N TYR A 637 -10.84 15.81 11.12
CA TYR A 637 -11.47 15.09 10.03
C TYR A 637 -12.77 14.42 10.47
N MET A 638 -13.68 14.23 9.51
CA MET A 638 -14.89 13.43 9.66
C MET A 638 -14.66 12.00 9.22
N GLU A 639 -13.85 11.81 8.20
CA GLU A 639 -13.47 10.52 7.61
C GLU A 639 -11.99 10.47 7.33
N SER A 640 -11.40 9.26 7.44
CA SER A 640 -10.06 8.90 6.99
C SER A 640 -10.10 7.49 6.40
N HIS A 641 -8.95 6.94 6.00
CA HIS A 641 -8.84 5.56 5.55
C HIS A 641 -9.19 4.53 6.65
N ASP A 642 -9.12 4.92 7.93
CA ASP A 642 -9.23 4.01 9.09
C ASP A 642 -10.66 3.81 9.62
N GLU A 643 -11.57 4.75 9.39
CA GLU A 643 -12.91 4.67 9.98
C GLU A 643 -13.97 4.32 8.93
N GLN A 644 -15.01 3.60 9.39
CA GLN A 644 -16.21 3.39 8.57
C GLN A 644 -16.83 4.72 8.15
N TRP A 645 -17.08 4.90 6.89
CA TRP A 645 -17.57 6.13 6.27
C TRP A 645 -18.98 6.51 6.70
N ILE A 646 -19.21 7.81 6.83
CA ILE A 646 -20.48 8.36 7.38
C ILE A 646 -21.63 8.06 6.45
N MET A 647 -21.41 8.09 5.15
CA MET A 647 -22.48 7.83 4.18
C MET A 647 -22.97 6.38 4.27
N PHE A 648 -22.08 5.39 4.40
CA PHE A 648 -22.47 4.01 4.69
C PHE A 648 -23.29 3.91 5.97
N LYS A 649 -22.84 4.57 7.06
CA LYS A 649 -23.55 4.60 8.33
C LYS A 649 -24.93 5.24 8.21
N ASN A 650 -25.06 6.35 7.46
CA ASN A 650 -26.33 7.00 7.20
C ASN A 650 -27.33 6.08 6.50
N LEU A 651 -26.91 5.41 5.45
CA LEU A 651 -27.73 4.50 4.67
C LEU A 651 -28.15 3.25 5.46
N THR A 652 -27.26 2.77 6.35
CA THR A 652 -27.48 1.52 7.08
C THR A 652 -28.26 1.75 8.37
N TRP A 653 -27.93 2.81 9.15
CA TRP A 653 -28.43 3.02 10.51
C TRP A 653 -29.10 4.38 10.73
N GLY A 654 -29.29 5.17 9.69
CA GLY A 654 -29.90 6.49 9.78
C GLY A 654 -31.31 6.47 10.37
N ARG A 655 -31.63 7.45 11.25
CA ARG A 655 -32.96 7.56 11.88
C ARG A 655 -34.01 8.05 10.89
N ALA A 656 -35.27 7.69 11.16
CA ALA A 656 -36.43 8.16 10.42
C ALA A 656 -37.51 8.73 11.34
N SER A 657 -38.31 9.67 10.83
CA SER A 657 -39.53 10.17 11.48
C SER A 657 -40.51 10.67 10.42
N GLY A 658 -41.69 10.07 10.36
CA GLY A 658 -42.67 10.39 9.32
C GLY A 658 -42.11 10.12 7.91
N ASN A 659 -42.11 11.11 7.05
CA ASN A 659 -41.56 11.03 5.69
C ASN A 659 -40.07 11.38 5.60
N TYR A 660 -39.45 11.81 6.70
CA TYR A 660 -38.03 12.10 6.75
C TYR A 660 -37.28 10.82 7.16
N ASN A 661 -36.48 10.26 6.23
CA ASN A 661 -35.76 9.01 6.44
C ASN A 661 -34.31 9.18 6.00
N ILE A 662 -33.36 9.05 6.94
CA ILE A 662 -31.91 9.23 6.64
C ILE A 662 -31.36 8.07 5.85
N THR A 663 -32.00 6.89 5.84
CA THR A 663 -31.53 5.78 4.99
C THR A 663 -31.88 5.97 3.51
N ASP A 664 -32.63 7.00 3.14
CA ASP A 664 -32.81 7.37 1.74
C ASP A 664 -31.59 8.14 1.23
N LEU A 665 -31.04 7.77 0.08
CA LEU A 665 -29.83 8.35 -0.49
C LEU A 665 -29.83 9.89 -0.48
N ASN A 666 -30.91 10.50 -0.96
CA ASN A 666 -31.00 11.97 -1.04
C ASN A 666 -31.00 12.62 0.33
N THR A 667 -31.70 12.02 1.29
CA THR A 667 -31.72 12.50 2.68
C THR A 667 -30.35 12.32 3.33
N ALA A 668 -29.69 11.19 3.11
CA ALA A 668 -28.35 10.90 3.59
C ALA A 668 -27.32 11.90 3.05
N LEU A 669 -27.35 12.20 1.73
CA LEU A 669 -26.48 13.21 1.11
C LEU A 669 -26.75 14.63 1.67
N ASN A 670 -28.01 14.97 1.95
CA ASN A 670 -28.33 16.25 2.62
C ASN A 670 -27.82 16.29 4.06
N ARG A 671 -27.75 15.15 4.75
CA ARG A 671 -27.11 15.06 6.08
C ARG A 671 -25.60 15.27 5.99
N MET A 672 -24.93 14.80 4.91
CA MET A 672 -23.52 15.10 4.66
C MET A 672 -23.30 16.61 4.47
N LYS A 673 -24.17 17.30 3.73
CA LYS A 673 -24.10 18.77 3.59
C LYS A 673 -24.26 19.50 4.92
N LEU A 674 -25.19 19.06 5.77
CA LEU A 674 -25.38 19.61 7.11
C LEU A 674 -24.12 19.46 7.96
N VAL A 675 -23.57 18.24 8.08
CA VAL A 675 -22.36 17.99 8.89
C VAL A 675 -21.15 18.70 8.30
N GLY A 676 -20.97 18.69 6.97
CA GLY A 676 -19.92 19.43 6.27
C GLY A 676 -19.98 20.95 6.53
N THR A 677 -21.19 21.52 6.61
CA THR A 677 -21.38 22.95 6.95
C THR A 677 -20.81 23.28 8.32
N PHE A 678 -21.02 22.43 9.31
CA PHE A 678 -20.46 22.62 10.66
C PHE A 678 -18.98 22.29 10.71
N PHE A 679 -18.53 21.31 9.96
CA PHE A 679 -17.13 20.89 9.91
C PHE A 679 -16.22 21.97 9.31
N PHE A 680 -16.54 22.46 8.11
CA PHE A 680 -15.69 23.42 7.41
C PHE A 680 -15.72 24.83 7.99
N THR A 681 -16.72 25.18 8.82
CA THR A 681 -16.83 26.52 9.41
C THR A 681 -16.12 26.68 10.75
N ILE A 682 -15.74 25.61 11.44
CA ILE A 682 -14.89 25.68 12.65
C ILE A 682 -13.46 26.04 12.26
N PRO A 683 -12.82 27.06 12.88
CA PRO A 683 -11.42 27.41 12.59
C PRO A 683 -10.42 26.32 12.92
N GLY A 684 -9.35 26.22 12.11
CA GLY A 684 -8.27 25.23 12.19
C GLY A 684 -8.19 24.37 10.93
N PRO A 685 -7.05 23.72 10.61
CA PRO A 685 -6.88 22.88 9.43
C PRO A 685 -7.90 21.75 9.39
N LYS A 686 -8.24 21.31 8.19
CA LYS A 686 -9.20 20.24 7.90
C LYS A 686 -8.55 19.16 7.07
N MET A 687 -9.00 17.94 7.26
CA MET A 687 -8.69 16.82 6.37
C MET A 687 -9.99 16.15 5.97
N MET A 688 -10.05 15.66 4.76
CA MET A 688 -11.14 14.84 4.22
C MET A 688 -10.56 13.65 3.47
N TRP A 689 -11.26 12.53 3.51
CA TRP A 689 -10.92 11.32 2.79
C TRP A 689 -11.40 11.37 1.34
N GLN A 690 -10.71 10.67 0.44
CA GLN A 690 -11.09 10.58 -0.97
C GLN A 690 -12.55 10.15 -1.14
N PHE A 691 -13.27 10.80 -2.07
CA PHE A 691 -14.69 10.63 -2.38
C PHE A 691 -15.68 10.97 -1.26
N GLU A 692 -15.24 11.49 -0.08
CA GLU A 692 -16.16 11.99 0.96
C GLU A 692 -17.10 13.05 0.39
N GLU A 693 -16.58 13.90 -0.50
CA GLU A 693 -17.34 14.97 -1.18
C GLU A 693 -18.37 14.43 -2.18
N LEU A 694 -18.32 13.16 -2.52
CA LEU A 694 -19.32 12.47 -3.34
C LEU A 694 -20.21 11.54 -2.52
N GLY A 695 -19.96 11.45 -1.21
CA GLY A 695 -20.68 10.58 -0.30
C GLY A 695 -20.38 9.12 -0.55
N TYR A 696 -19.11 8.73 -0.40
CA TYR A 696 -18.66 7.35 -0.54
C TYR A 696 -19.36 6.43 0.45
N ASP A 697 -20.01 5.38 -0.01
CA ASP A 697 -20.95 4.55 0.76
C ASP A 697 -20.66 3.06 0.79
N GLU A 698 -19.48 2.66 0.39
CA GLU A 698 -19.02 1.27 0.54
C GLU A 698 -18.85 0.85 2.01
N GLU A 699 -18.84 -0.42 2.29
CA GLU A 699 -18.57 -0.94 3.63
C GLU A 699 -17.07 -1.16 3.84
N LEU A 700 -16.52 -0.63 4.92
CA LEU A 700 -15.18 -0.99 5.40
C LEU A 700 -15.31 -2.21 6.32
N THR A 701 -15.10 -3.41 5.77
CA THR A 701 -15.18 -4.67 6.51
C THR A 701 -13.89 -4.93 7.29
N GLU A 702 -13.97 -5.61 8.44
CA GLU A 702 -12.77 -5.99 9.21
C GLU A 702 -11.93 -7.02 8.43
N ASP A 703 -12.58 -8.07 7.87
CA ASP A 703 -11.96 -8.98 6.93
C ASP A 703 -11.83 -8.28 5.58
N GLY A 704 -10.62 -8.14 5.05
CA GLY A 704 -10.36 -7.41 3.82
C GLY A 704 -10.29 -5.89 3.98
N ARG A 705 -10.00 -5.39 5.20
CA ARG A 705 -9.88 -3.96 5.48
C ARG A 705 -8.87 -3.26 4.57
N THR A 706 -7.75 -3.90 4.28
CA THR A 706 -6.68 -3.39 3.42
C THR A 706 -6.81 -3.77 1.95
N ASP A 707 -7.83 -4.55 1.59
CA ASP A 707 -8.09 -4.92 0.20
C ASP A 707 -8.44 -3.68 -0.66
N PRO A 708 -8.21 -3.73 -1.99
CA PRO A 708 -8.61 -2.66 -2.89
C PRO A 708 -10.10 -2.31 -2.76
N LYS A 709 -10.38 -1.00 -2.69
CA LYS A 709 -11.74 -0.48 -2.58
C LYS A 709 -12.27 -0.06 -3.96
N PRO A 710 -13.59 -0.21 -4.21
CA PRO A 710 -14.19 0.25 -5.45
C PRO A 710 -13.94 1.74 -5.71
N ILE A 711 -13.62 2.09 -6.93
CA ILE A 711 -13.38 3.45 -7.40
C ILE A 711 -14.65 3.97 -8.05
N HIS A 712 -15.20 5.06 -7.53
CA HIS A 712 -16.54 5.54 -7.89
C HIS A 712 -16.57 6.91 -8.57
N TRP A 713 -15.78 7.11 -9.63
CA TRP A 713 -15.86 8.35 -10.42
C TRP A 713 -17.22 8.55 -11.09
N GLU A 714 -18.00 7.49 -11.33
CA GLU A 714 -19.37 7.57 -11.85
C GLU A 714 -20.36 8.24 -10.87
N TYR A 715 -20.00 8.41 -9.60
CA TYR A 715 -20.79 9.19 -8.64
C TYR A 715 -21.00 10.63 -9.11
N LEU A 716 -20.09 11.20 -9.89
CA LEU A 716 -20.24 12.50 -10.52
C LEU A 716 -21.42 12.58 -11.51
N GLU A 717 -21.86 11.45 -12.05
CA GLU A 717 -23.02 11.38 -12.94
C GLU A 717 -24.35 11.49 -12.17
N ASN A 718 -24.34 11.25 -10.85
CA ASN A 718 -25.53 11.38 -9.99
C ASN A 718 -25.69 12.86 -9.57
N PRO A 719 -26.80 13.52 -9.94
CA PRO A 719 -27.00 14.96 -9.66
C PRO A 719 -26.95 15.31 -8.18
N ASN A 720 -27.39 14.40 -7.29
CA ASN A 720 -27.44 14.66 -5.85
C ASN A 720 -26.04 14.51 -5.21
N ARG A 721 -25.23 13.58 -5.69
CA ARG A 721 -23.82 13.45 -5.29
C ARG A 721 -22.99 14.62 -5.82
N LEU A 722 -23.19 15.00 -7.09
CA LEU A 722 -22.57 16.18 -7.67
C LEU A 722 -22.96 17.46 -6.89
N ASN A 723 -24.18 17.52 -6.38
CA ASN A 723 -24.62 18.63 -5.54
C ASN A 723 -23.94 18.63 -4.16
N LEU A 724 -23.62 17.47 -3.60
CA LEU A 724 -22.78 17.39 -2.39
C LEU A 724 -21.37 17.95 -2.67
N TYR A 725 -20.72 17.51 -3.76
CA TYR A 725 -19.43 18.06 -4.22
C TYR A 725 -19.47 19.60 -4.33
N LYS A 726 -20.48 20.14 -5.03
CA LYS A 726 -20.66 21.60 -5.18
C LYS A 726 -20.86 22.31 -3.84
N THR A 727 -21.57 21.68 -2.90
CA THR A 727 -21.77 22.22 -1.55
C THR A 727 -20.44 22.27 -0.78
N TYR A 728 -19.64 21.19 -0.85
CA TYR A 728 -18.31 21.16 -0.22
C TYR A 728 -17.39 22.19 -0.86
N SER A 729 -17.35 22.26 -2.18
CA SER A 729 -16.58 23.31 -2.90
C SER A 729 -16.98 24.73 -2.48
N ALA A 730 -18.27 25.01 -2.36
CA ALA A 730 -18.75 26.31 -1.88
C ALA A 730 -18.32 26.61 -0.44
N LEU A 731 -18.37 25.62 0.46
CA LEU A 731 -17.92 25.75 1.85
C LEU A 731 -16.40 25.97 1.95
N LEU A 732 -15.61 25.27 1.12
CA LEU A 732 -14.16 25.43 1.06
C LEU A 732 -13.79 26.80 0.48
N LYS A 733 -14.47 27.27 -0.58
CA LYS A 733 -14.30 28.63 -1.11
C LYS A 733 -14.64 29.67 -0.03
N LEU A 734 -15.78 29.53 0.63
CA LEU A 734 -16.20 30.42 1.73
C LEU A 734 -15.11 30.52 2.80
N ARG A 735 -14.60 29.39 3.22
CA ARG A 735 -13.53 29.26 4.22
C ARG A 735 -12.22 29.92 3.75
N ASN A 736 -11.74 29.58 2.54
CA ASN A 736 -10.44 30.03 2.04
C ASN A 736 -10.41 31.56 1.80
N GLU A 737 -11.54 32.13 1.39
CA GLU A 737 -11.65 33.56 1.05
C GLU A 737 -11.96 34.46 2.25
N ASN A 738 -12.42 33.92 3.38
CA ASN A 738 -12.87 34.72 4.51
C ASN A 738 -12.18 34.35 5.82
N GLU A 739 -11.38 35.26 6.35
CA GLU A 739 -10.57 35.10 7.55
C GLU A 739 -11.39 34.70 8.80
N VAL A 740 -12.66 35.05 8.88
CA VAL A 740 -13.54 34.69 10.01
C VAL A 740 -13.57 33.18 10.26
N PHE A 741 -13.37 32.35 9.22
CA PHE A 741 -13.38 30.89 9.31
C PHE A 741 -11.99 30.26 9.56
N THR A 742 -10.90 31.05 9.51
CA THR A 742 -9.53 30.52 9.60
C THR A 742 -8.65 31.22 10.62
N ALA A 743 -8.86 32.53 10.83
CA ALA A 743 -7.99 33.33 11.67
C ALA A 743 -8.03 32.89 13.15
N LYS A 744 -6.87 32.86 13.80
CA LYS A 744 -6.74 32.54 15.23
C LYS A 744 -7.40 33.57 16.14
N GLU A 745 -7.56 34.81 15.64
CA GLU A 745 -8.20 35.94 16.30
C GLU A 745 -9.72 35.80 16.35
N THR A 746 -10.31 34.96 15.51
CA THR A 746 -11.76 34.71 15.49
C THR A 746 -12.21 34.23 16.86
N VAL A 747 -13.21 34.96 17.40
CA VAL A 747 -13.91 34.53 18.62
C VAL A 747 -15.00 33.56 18.22
N VAL A 748 -14.93 32.36 18.78
CA VAL A 748 -15.86 31.25 18.51
C VAL A 748 -16.76 31.06 19.73
N ASN A 749 -18.06 31.10 19.53
CA ASN A 749 -19.07 30.68 20.51
C ASN A 749 -19.95 29.64 19.84
N MET A 750 -19.95 28.43 20.35
CA MET A 750 -20.70 27.33 19.75
C MET A 750 -21.54 26.59 20.78
N ASP A 751 -22.66 26.04 20.30
CA ASP A 751 -23.52 25.16 21.02
C ASP A 751 -23.79 23.93 20.13
N VAL A 752 -22.87 22.97 20.25
CA VAL A 752 -22.77 21.78 19.38
C VAL A 752 -22.59 20.49 20.17
N GLY A 753 -22.95 20.54 21.46
CA GLY A 753 -22.80 19.43 22.40
C GLY A 753 -23.78 18.28 22.16
N THR A 754 -23.56 17.17 22.86
CA THR A 754 -24.48 16.04 22.92
C THR A 754 -25.82 16.51 23.47
N GLY A 755 -26.94 16.03 22.88
CA GLY A 755 -28.31 16.43 23.26
C GLY A 755 -28.77 17.77 22.66
N VAL A 756 -27.91 18.51 21.94
CA VAL A 756 -28.29 19.78 21.29
C VAL A 756 -28.75 19.47 19.88
N TYR A 757 -30.06 19.50 19.65
CA TYR A 757 -30.69 19.20 18.35
C TYR A 757 -30.60 20.36 17.36
N GLY A 758 -30.83 21.58 17.80
CA GLY A 758 -30.66 22.83 17.03
C GLY A 758 -29.27 23.40 17.34
N ARG A 759 -28.27 23.07 16.54
CA ARG A 759 -26.87 23.47 16.78
C ARG A 759 -26.55 24.82 16.15
N ARG A 760 -25.59 25.53 16.76
CA ARG A 760 -25.08 26.81 16.25
C ARG A 760 -23.59 26.98 16.47
N ILE A 761 -22.98 27.74 15.55
CA ILE A 761 -21.63 28.29 15.67
C ILE A 761 -21.72 29.79 15.37
N ASN A 762 -21.26 30.63 16.28
CA ASN A 762 -21.19 32.07 16.11
C ASN A 762 -19.70 32.46 16.05
N LEU A 763 -19.30 33.08 14.97
CA LEU A 763 -17.93 33.52 14.69
C LEU A 763 -17.91 35.03 14.63
N THR A 764 -17.02 35.65 15.43
CA THR A 764 -16.83 37.13 15.43
C THR A 764 -15.39 37.44 15.05
N HIS A 765 -15.21 38.15 13.96
CA HIS A 765 -13.93 38.63 13.45
C HIS A 765 -14.04 40.09 13.00
N PRO A 766 -13.00 40.92 13.05
CA PRO A 766 -13.07 42.32 12.62
C PRO A 766 -13.59 42.54 11.20
N THR A 767 -13.41 41.59 10.29
CA THR A 767 -13.86 41.69 8.90
C THR A 767 -15.33 41.33 8.71
N MET A 768 -15.89 40.46 9.55
CA MET A 768 -17.25 39.94 9.42
C MET A 768 -17.67 39.13 10.64
N GLU A 769 -18.95 39.14 10.97
CA GLU A 769 -19.58 38.14 11.83
C GLU A 769 -20.22 37.03 10.98
N ALA A 770 -20.20 35.81 11.46
CA ALA A 770 -20.92 34.69 10.84
C ALA A 770 -21.67 33.87 11.88
N THR A 771 -22.88 33.45 11.53
CA THR A 771 -23.75 32.60 12.36
C THR A 771 -24.19 31.40 11.55
N ILE A 772 -23.74 30.20 11.96
CA ILE A 772 -24.06 28.92 11.36
C ILE A 772 -25.10 28.25 12.26
N ILE A 773 -26.21 27.79 11.69
CA ILE A 773 -27.26 27.05 12.39
C ILE A 773 -27.66 25.81 11.61
N GLY A 774 -28.11 24.78 12.33
CA GLY A 774 -28.57 23.54 11.69
C GLY A 774 -29.46 22.70 12.60
N ASN A 775 -30.44 22.05 11.98
CA ASN A 775 -31.33 21.10 12.65
C ASN A 775 -30.80 19.66 12.46
N PHE A 776 -30.19 19.12 13.49
CA PHE A 776 -29.67 17.75 13.50
C PHE A 776 -30.73 16.71 13.89
N HIS A 777 -31.91 17.12 14.28
CA HIS A 777 -33.05 16.25 14.58
C HIS A 777 -33.70 15.71 13.29
N VAL A 778 -34.52 14.69 13.43
CA VAL A 778 -35.35 14.13 12.35
C VAL A 778 -36.76 14.70 12.28
N VAL A 779 -37.04 15.75 13.06
CA VAL A 779 -38.26 16.53 13.03
C VAL A 779 -37.96 18.03 13.04
N SER A 780 -38.90 18.87 12.58
CA SER A 780 -38.76 20.33 12.62
C SER A 780 -38.61 20.84 14.05
N LEU A 781 -37.82 21.88 14.21
CA LEU A 781 -37.62 22.57 15.49
C LEU A 781 -37.53 24.08 15.32
N THR A 782 -37.78 24.79 16.40
CA THR A 782 -37.56 26.23 16.51
C THR A 782 -36.31 26.44 17.37
N MET A 783 -35.37 27.25 16.91
CA MET A 783 -34.17 27.57 17.66
C MET A 783 -33.83 29.07 17.66
N GLN A 784 -33.01 29.51 18.60
CA GLN A 784 -32.43 30.83 18.65
C GLN A 784 -31.00 30.83 18.13
N PRO A 785 -30.69 31.49 17.00
CA PRO A 785 -29.33 31.55 16.44
C PRO A 785 -28.36 32.30 17.33
N LYS A 786 -28.83 33.15 18.24
CA LYS A 786 -28.03 34.03 19.11
C LYS A 786 -27.09 34.90 18.28
N PHE A 787 -27.66 35.66 17.33
CA PHE A 787 -26.89 36.60 16.50
C PHE A 787 -26.01 37.50 17.35
N GLN A 788 -24.81 37.83 16.88
CA GLN A 788 -23.87 38.66 17.63
C GLN A 788 -24.24 40.14 17.64
N SER A 789 -24.95 40.59 16.58
CA SER A 789 -25.38 41.97 16.44
C SER A 789 -26.79 42.09 15.78
N THR A 790 -27.47 43.20 15.99
CA THR A 790 -28.68 43.58 15.25
C THR A 790 -28.29 44.22 13.92
N GLY A 791 -29.19 44.15 12.91
CA GLY A 791 -28.95 44.70 11.59
C GLY A 791 -29.20 43.70 10.47
N MET A 792 -28.64 43.99 9.30
CA MET A 792 -28.83 43.13 8.12
C MET A 792 -27.83 41.98 8.14
N TRP A 793 -28.35 40.76 8.01
CA TRP A 793 -27.60 39.53 7.82
C TRP A 793 -28.00 38.93 6.47
N TYR A 794 -27.09 38.21 5.85
CA TYR A 794 -27.29 37.64 4.52
C TYR A 794 -27.06 36.12 4.59
N ASP A 795 -28.03 35.37 4.08
CA ASP A 795 -27.89 33.92 3.91
C ASP A 795 -26.93 33.62 2.75
N TYR A 796 -25.88 32.89 3.02
CA TYR A 796 -24.85 32.61 2.04
C TYR A 796 -25.33 31.73 0.89
N PHE A 797 -26.17 30.72 1.20
CA PHE A 797 -26.64 29.79 0.16
C PHE A 797 -27.84 30.35 -0.63
N LEU A 798 -28.76 31.04 0.00
CA LEU A 798 -29.95 31.55 -0.64
C LEU A 798 -29.79 32.95 -1.22
N GLY A 799 -28.80 33.72 -0.74
CA GLY A 799 -28.62 35.12 -1.11
C GLY A 799 -29.65 36.07 -0.51
N ASP A 800 -30.59 35.56 0.28
CA ASP A 800 -31.60 36.33 0.97
C ASP A 800 -31.02 37.18 2.10
N SER A 801 -31.78 38.23 2.50
CA SER A 801 -31.39 39.06 3.63
C SER A 801 -32.36 38.90 4.77
N LEU A 802 -31.84 38.91 5.99
CA LEU A 802 -32.59 38.88 7.25
C LEU A 802 -32.27 40.12 8.06
N ASN A 803 -33.30 40.92 8.38
CA ASN A 803 -33.15 42.06 9.30
C ASN A 803 -33.29 41.56 10.74
N VAL A 804 -32.18 41.38 11.43
CA VAL A 804 -32.15 40.98 12.83
C VAL A 804 -32.46 42.18 13.74
N THR A 805 -33.65 42.23 14.25
CA THR A 805 -34.10 43.29 15.21
C THR A 805 -33.92 42.87 16.66
N ASP A 806 -33.89 41.57 16.93
CA ASP A 806 -33.59 40.98 18.24
C ASP A 806 -32.59 39.86 18.03
N VAL A 807 -31.41 39.92 18.67
CA VAL A 807 -30.37 38.91 18.60
C VAL A 807 -30.82 37.53 19.09
N ASN A 808 -31.92 37.47 19.86
CA ASN A 808 -32.52 36.23 20.38
C ASN A 808 -33.75 35.79 19.56
N MET A 809 -33.99 36.39 18.41
CA MET A 809 -35.10 35.96 17.54
C MET A 809 -35.04 34.47 17.27
N SER A 810 -36.20 33.86 17.08
CA SER A 810 -36.30 32.44 16.77
C SER A 810 -36.38 32.20 15.26
N ILE A 811 -35.80 31.09 14.81
CA ILE A 811 -35.89 30.61 13.43
C ILE A 811 -36.39 29.16 13.46
N ASP A 812 -37.35 28.86 12.57
CA ASP A 812 -37.86 27.51 12.37
C ASP A 812 -36.99 26.80 11.32
N LEU A 813 -36.53 25.57 11.62
CA LEU A 813 -35.76 24.74 10.73
C LEU A 813 -36.45 23.42 10.51
N ALA A 814 -36.58 23.01 9.26
CA ALA A 814 -36.99 21.67 8.87
C ALA A 814 -35.91 20.63 9.26
N PRO A 815 -36.19 19.32 9.29
CA PRO A 815 -35.20 18.29 9.59
C PRO A 815 -34.05 18.34 8.58
N GLY A 816 -32.82 18.37 9.05
CA GLY A 816 -31.63 18.45 8.21
C GLY A 816 -31.34 19.81 7.58
N GLU A 817 -32.18 20.83 7.83
CA GLU A 817 -31.96 22.19 7.34
C GLU A 817 -30.82 22.88 8.07
N TYR A 818 -30.01 23.64 7.31
CA TYR A 818 -28.86 24.41 7.78
C TYR A 818 -28.79 25.77 7.09
N ARG A 819 -28.19 26.78 7.74
CA ARG A 819 -28.01 28.15 7.24
C ARG A 819 -26.64 28.69 7.65
N ILE A 820 -26.07 29.54 6.80
CA ILE A 820 -24.91 30.37 7.13
C ILE A 820 -25.30 31.82 6.91
N TYR A 821 -25.43 32.57 7.99
CA TYR A 821 -25.69 34.00 7.94
C TYR A 821 -24.42 34.80 8.16
N THR A 822 -24.17 35.83 7.37
CA THR A 822 -23.02 36.73 7.47
C THR A 822 -23.46 38.18 7.49
N THR A 823 -22.70 39.04 8.20
CA THR A 823 -22.99 40.49 8.26
C THR A 823 -22.54 41.23 6.99
N ARG A 824 -21.76 40.59 6.14
CA ARG A 824 -21.37 41.09 4.82
C ARG A 824 -22.03 40.23 3.74
N LYS A 825 -22.64 40.88 2.74
CA LYS A 825 -23.18 40.12 1.59
C LYS A 825 -22.02 39.50 0.81
N LEU A 826 -21.99 38.18 0.73
CA LEU A 826 -21.04 37.39 -0.05
C LEU A 826 -21.69 37.02 -1.38
N GLU A 827 -20.85 36.60 -2.34
CA GLU A 827 -21.29 35.96 -3.57
C GLU A 827 -21.98 34.65 -3.21
N THR A 828 -23.17 34.42 -3.72
CA THR A 828 -23.88 33.15 -3.52
C THR A 828 -23.20 32.03 -4.33
N PRO A 829 -23.22 30.81 -3.81
CA PRO A 829 -22.76 29.65 -4.60
C PRO A 829 -23.56 29.46 -5.89
N GLU A 830 -23.08 28.57 -6.74
CA GLU A 830 -23.72 28.15 -7.98
C GLU A 830 -25.20 27.74 -7.75
N GLU A 831 -26.09 28.06 -8.71
CA GLU A 831 -27.50 27.66 -8.64
C GLU A 831 -27.67 26.15 -8.45
N GLY A 832 -28.66 25.78 -7.62
CA GLY A 832 -28.98 24.36 -7.34
C GLY A 832 -28.41 23.83 -6.02
N ILE A 833 -27.57 24.60 -5.32
CA ILE A 833 -27.15 24.31 -3.94
C ILE A 833 -28.21 24.92 -3.01
N THR A 834 -29.08 24.09 -2.45
CA THR A 834 -30.15 24.58 -1.55
C THR A 834 -29.97 24.01 -0.13
N THR A 835 -30.26 24.82 0.86
CA THR A 835 -30.37 24.41 2.27
C THR A 835 -31.79 23.97 2.67
N ASP A 836 -32.77 24.12 1.76
CA ASP A 836 -34.17 23.90 2.03
C ASP A 836 -34.67 22.57 1.44
N ILE A 837 -34.99 21.63 2.31
CA ILE A 837 -35.59 20.33 1.96
C ILE A 837 -36.97 20.54 1.29
N LYS A 838 -37.66 21.62 1.57
CA LYS A 838 -38.93 21.93 0.91
C LYS A 838 -38.76 22.15 -0.60
N ASN A 839 -37.61 22.71 -1.04
CA ASN A 839 -37.33 22.93 -2.46
C ASN A 839 -36.92 21.66 -3.19
N ASN A 840 -36.36 20.66 -2.49
CA ASN A 840 -36.09 19.35 -3.07
C ASN A 840 -37.38 18.55 -3.33
N LEU A 841 -38.46 18.84 -2.61
CA LEU A 841 -39.79 18.28 -2.87
C LEU A 841 -40.57 19.08 -3.95
N THR A 842 -40.07 20.27 -4.33
CA THR A 842 -40.70 21.17 -5.31
C THR A 842 -39.72 21.70 -6.36
N SER A 843 -38.57 21.05 -6.59
CA SER A 843 -37.80 21.35 -7.81
C SER A 843 -38.76 21.07 -8.98
N VAL A 844 -39.28 22.12 -9.61
CA VAL A 844 -40.08 21.98 -10.80
C VAL A 844 -39.20 21.33 -11.85
N ILE A 845 -39.37 20.04 -12.03
CA ILE A 845 -38.74 19.30 -13.13
C ILE A 845 -39.21 20.03 -14.39
N LYS A 846 -38.29 20.65 -15.10
CA LYS A 846 -38.61 21.44 -16.30
C LYS A 846 -38.72 20.58 -17.54
N ASP A 847 -38.01 19.48 -17.57
CA ASP A 847 -37.88 18.60 -18.73
C ASP A 847 -38.08 17.13 -18.34
N TYR A 848 -38.55 16.34 -19.30
CA TYR A 848 -38.56 14.87 -19.20
C TYR A 848 -37.13 14.40 -19.28
N ASN A 849 -36.79 13.35 -18.49
CA ASN A 849 -35.48 12.73 -18.53
C ASN A 849 -35.63 11.22 -18.26
N LEU A 850 -34.95 10.39 -19.02
CA LEU A 850 -34.79 8.96 -18.77
C LEU A 850 -33.33 8.69 -18.42
N MET A 851 -33.04 8.19 -17.23
CA MET A 851 -31.69 7.90 -16.77
C MET A 851 -31.23 6.52 -17.23
N GLN A 852 -29.90 6.30 -17.27
CA GLN A 852 -29.35 4.98 -17.52
C GLN A 852 -29.69 4.08 -16.32
N ASN A 853 -30.13 2.84 -16.61
CA ASN A 853 -30.41 1.88 -15.55
C ASN A 853 -29.13 1.51 -14.79
N TYR A 854 -29.26 1.28 -13.49
CA TYR A 854 -28.15 0.86 -12.65
C TYR A 854 -28.58 -0.30 -11.73
N PRO A 855 -27.71 -1.32 -11.59
CA PRO A 855 -26.46 -1.57 -12.34
C PRO A 855 -26.70 -1.85 -13.84
N ASN A 856 -25.71 -1.60 -14.71
CA ASN A 856 -25.72 -1.95 -16.12
C ASN A 856 -24.27 -2.20 -16.60
N PRO A 857 -23.82 -3.46 -16.86
CA PRO A 857 -24.65 -4.68 -16.89
C PRO A 857 -25.23 -5.08 -15.53
N PHE A 858 -26.32 -5.89 -15.53
CA PHE A 858 -27.04 -6.27 -14.32
C PHE A 858 -27.38 -7.77 -14.26
N ASN A 859 -27.62 -8.30 -13.04
CA ASN A 859 -27.95 -9.71 -12.79
C ASN A 859 -28.78 -9.90 -11.50
N PRO A 860 -30.03 -10.37 -11.53
CA PRO A 860 -30.97 -10.22 -12.63
C PRO A 860 -31.83 -8.95 -12.50
N THR A 861 -31.54 -8.09 -11.50
CA THR A 861 -32.31 -6.88 -11.17
C THR A 861 -31.56 -5.61 -11.48
N THR A 862 -32.27 -4.57 -11.89
CA THR A 862 -31.74 -3.23 -12.11
C THR A 862 -32.82 -2.19 -11.82
N THR A 863 -32.41 -0.97 -11.51
CA THR A 863 -33.28 0.17 -11.29
C THR A 863 -33.26 1.09 -12.51
N ILE A 864 -34.42 1.59 -12.91
CA ILE A 864 -34.60 2.57 -13.98
C ILE A 864 -35.20 3.83 -13.37
N ASP A 865 -34.44 4.93 -13.41
CA ASP A 865 -34.87 6.23 -12.92
C ASP A 865 -35.30 7.12 -14.08
N PHE A 866 -36.36 7.94 -13.84
CA PHE A 866 -36.81 8.93 -14.82
C PHE A 866 -37.51 10.11 -14.13
N ALA A 867 -37.56 11.23 -14.85
CA ALA A 867 -38.20 12.44 -14.37
C ALA A 867 -39.35 12.90 -15.31
N ILE A 868 -40.46 13.32 -14.74
CA ILE A 868 -41.59 13.91 -15.48
C ILE A 868 -41.92 15.29 -14.94
N PRO A 869 -42.02 16.33 -15.81
CA PRO A 869 -42.18 17.73 -15.39
C PRO A 869 -43.62 18.07 -14.99
N GLN A 870 -44.60 17.32 -15.40
CA GLN A 870 -46.02 17.51 -15.09
C GLN A 870 -46.76 16.20 -15.00
N GLN A 871 -47.86 16.18 -14.30
CA GLN A 871 -48.74 15.01 -14.24
C GLN A 871 -49.13 14.57 -15.64
N SER A 872 -48.78 13.32 -16.00
CA SER A 872 -48.96 12.81 -17.33
C SER A 872 -49.08 11.29 -17.35
N ASN A 873 -49.64 10.75 -18.42
CA ASN A 873 -49.63 9.28 -18.63
C ASN A 873 -48.23 8.84 -19.05
N VAL A 874 -47.66 7.88 -18.31
CA VAL A 874 -46.29 7.40 -18.50
C VAL A 874 -46.34 5.93 -18.91
N GLU A 875 -45.68 5.61 -20.01
CA GLU A 875 -45.41 4.23 -20.45
C GLU A 875 -43.87 4.00 -20.40
N LEU A 876 -43.43 3.03 -19.57
CA LEU A 876 -42.05 2.55 -19.51
C LEU A 876 -42.04 1.08 -19.91
N THR A 877 -41.42 0.77 -21.04
CA THR A 877 -41.51 -0.55 -21.69
C THR A 877 -40.14 -1.05 -22.08
N VAL A 878 -39.88 -2.35 -21.89
CA VAL A 878 -38.63 -3.02 -22.27
C VAL A 878 -38.81 -3.82 -23.54
N TYR A 879 -37.83 -3.75 -24.46
CA TYR A 879 -37.82 -4.42 -25.76
C TYR A 879 -36.56 -5.26 -25.94
N ASN A 880 -36.66 -6.36 -26.70
CA ASN A 880 -35.50 -7.10 -27.14
C ASN A 880 -34.85 -6.43 -28.39
N VAL A 881 -33.73 -7.00 -28.87
CA VAL A 881 -32.95 -6.45 -30.00
C VAL A 881 -33.71 -6.47 -31.34
N ILE A 882 -34.78 -7.23 -31.50
CA ILE A 882 -35.62 -7.21 -32.69
C ILE A 882 -36.88 -6.33 -32.53
N GLY A 883 -36.99 -5.59 -31.42
CA GLY A 883 -38.04 -4.61 -31.17
C GLY A 883 -39.34 -5.20 -30.59
N GLU A 884 -39.33 -6.46 -30.13
CA GLU A 884 -40.50 -7.05 -29.46
C GLU A 884 -40.55 -6.62 -28.00
N LYS A 885 -41.73 -6.24 -27.52
CA LYS A 885 -41.98 -5.91 -26.12
C LYS A 885 -41.81 -7.13 -25.23
N VAL A 886 -40.89 -7.09 -24.27
CA VAL A 886 -40.60 -8.17 -23.33
C VAL A 886 -41.11 -7.89 -21.91
N ALA A 887 -41.25 -6.59 -21.54
CA ALA A 887 -41.85 -6.21 -20.28
C ALA A 887 -42.52 -4.84 -20.39
N GLU A 888 -43.58 -4.61 -19.63
CA GLU A 888 -44.18 -3.31 -19.37
C GLU A 888 -44.02 -2.99 -17.90
N LEU A 889 -43.21 -1.97 -17.58
CA LEU A 889 -42.83 -1.63 -16.21
C LEU A 889 -43.78 -0.58 -15.60
N VAL A 890 -44.21 0.38 -16.43
CA VAL A 890 -45.18 1.41 -16.08
C VAL A 890 -46.13 1.64 -17.24
N ASN A 891 -47.42 1.74 -16.98
CA ASN A 891 -48.45 2.22 -17.93
C ASN A 891 -49.60 2.82 -17.13
N ARG A 892 -49.37 4.04 -16.62
CA ARG A 892 -50.36 4.74 -15.80
C ARG A 892 -50.09 6.24 -15.73
N GLU A 893 -51.10 6.99 -15.27
CA GLU A 893 -50.90 8.39 -14.90
C GLU A 893 -49.98 8.51 -13.67
N MET A 894 -48.96 9.37 -13.76
CA MET A 894 -48.03 9.67 -12.70
C MET A 894 -47.92 11.18 -12.47
N ILE A 895 -47.70 11.60 -11.22
CA ILE A 895 -47.54 13.00 -10.83
C ILE A 895 -46.16 13.49 -11.28
N ALA A 896 -46.02 14.83 -11.42
CA ALA A 896 -44.68 15.43 -11.64
C ALA A 896 -43.72 15.02 -10.54
N GLY A 897 -42.50 14.65 -10.91
CA GLY A 897 -41.50 14.17 -9.96
C GLY A 897 -40.45 13.25 -10.59
N TYR A 898 -39.44 12.89 -9.78
CA TYR A 898 -38.54 11.77 -10.07
C TYR A 898 -39.21 10.47 -9.67
N HIS A 899 -39.01 9.43 -10.52
CA HIS A 899 -39.59 8.11 -10.32
C HIS A 899 -38.52 7.07 -10.53
N SER A 900 -38.53 6.03 -9.68
CA SER A 900 -37.62 4.91 -9.69
C SER A 900 -38.38 3.60 -9.81
N ILE A 901 -38.05 2.77 -10.79
CA ILE A 901 -38.72 1.51 -11.07
C ILE A 901 -37.71 0.37 -11.06
N ASN A 902 -37.92 -0.58 -10.17
CA ASN A 902 -37.12 -1.79 -10.12
C ASN A 902 -37.58 -2.77 -11.20
N PHE A 903 -36.65 -3.26 -12.00
CA PHE A 903 -36.89 -4.26 -13.05
C PHE A 903 -36.19 -5.57 -12.73
N ASP A 904 -36.98 -6.63 -12.53
CA ASP A 904 -36.52 -8.00 -12.39
C ASP A 904 -36.60 -8.73 -13.74
N ALA A 905 -35.44 -8.98 -14.33
CA ALA A 905 -35.29 -9.70 -15.59
C ALA A 905 -34.95 -11.20 -15.40
N SER A 906 -35.25 -11.79 -14.24
CA SER A 906 -34.95 -13.21 -13.94
C SER A 906 -35.55 -14.20 -14.97
N HIS A 907 -36.61 -13.79 -15.66
CA HIS A 907 -37.30 -14.58 -16.69
C HIS A 907 -36.73 -14.38 -18.12
N LEU A 908 -35.85 -13.40 -18.32
CA LEU A 908 -35.25 -13.12 -19.62
C LEU A 908 -33.88 -13.85 -19.74
N VAL A 909 -33.36 -14.01 -20.96
CA VAL A 909 -32.05 -14.59 -21.24
C VAL A 909 -30.98 -13.50 -21.24
N SER A 910 -29.71 -13.87 -20.96
CA SER A 910 -28.60 -12.91 -21.06
C SER A 910 -28.52 -12.26 -22.45
N GLY A 911 -28.35 -10.96 -22.50
CA GLY A 911 -28.33 -10.25 -23.76
C GLY A 911 -28.56 -8.75 -23.64
N ILE A 912 -28.60 -8.07 -24.79
CA ILE A 912 -28.91 -6.66 -24.89
C ILE A 912 -30.42 -6.47 -25.03
N TYR A 913 -30.95 -5.50 -24.27
CA TYR A 913 -32.32 -5.05 -24.31
C TYR A 913 -32.36 -3.54 -24.39
N PHE A 914 -33.51 -2.97 -24.67
CA PHE A 914 -33.77 -1.53 -24.71
C PHE A 914 -34.99 -1.21 -23.87
N TYR A 915 -34.95 -0.13 -23.10
CA TYR A 915 -36.12 0.38 -22.42
C TYR A 915 -36.46 1.77 -22.92
N ARG A 916 -37.75 2.00 -23.06
CA ARG A 916 -38.31 3.24 -23.63
C ARG A 916 -39.27 3.87 -22.65
N LEU A 917 -39.03 5.13 -22.36
CA LEU A 917 -39.98 6.02 -21.67
C LEU A 917 -40.75 6.81 -22.71
N GLN A 918 -42.07 6.76 -22.62
CA GLN A 918 -42.95 7.60 -23.42
C GLN A 918 -43.93 8.33 -22.50
N SER A 919 -44.05 9.66 -22.65
CA SER A 919 -44.98 10.46 -21.90
C SER A 919 -45.28 11.73 -22.69
N ASN A 920 -46.57 11.95 -23.05
CA ASN A 920 -46.99 12.99 -24.00
C ASN A 920 -46.19 12.91 -25.31
N ASP A 921 -45.54 14.00 -25.73
CA ASP A 921 -44.71 14.08 -26.93
C ASP A 921 -43.26 13.63 -26.69
N PHE A 922 -42.89 13.31 -25.42
CA PHE A 922 -41.54 12.83 -25.08
C PHE A 922 -41.39 11.33 -25.29
N VAL A 923 -40.33 10.95 -26.00
CA VAL A 923 -39.93 9.56 -26.15
C VAL A 923 -38.40 9.46 -26.07
N GLU A 924 -37.90 8.70 -25.13
CA GLU A 924 -36.46 8.40 -25.02
C GLU A 924 -36.24 6.89 -24.85
N THR A 925 -35.16 6.37 -25.41
CA THR A 925 -34.83 4.94 -25.35
C THR A 925 -33.38 4.79 -24.97
N LYS A 926 -33.11 3.91 -23.98
CA LYS A 926 -31.75 3.54 -23.54
C LYS A 926 -31.52 2.04 -23.61
N LYS A 927 -30.24 1.65 -23.61
CA LYS A 927 -29.79 0.26 -23.68
C LYS A 927 -29.56 -0.29 -22.27
N LEU A 928 -29.95 -1.54 -22.02
CA LEU A 928 -29.55 -2.30 -20.83
C LEU A 928 -28.95 -3.65 -21.23
N VAL A 929 -28.05 -4.18 -20.39
CA VAL A 929 -27.32 -5.43 -20.64
C VAL A 929 -27.54 -6.37 -19.47
N LEU A 930 -28.21 -7.49 -19.74
CA LEU A 930 -28.44 -8.54 -18.75
C LEU A 930 -27.33 -9.59 -18.87
N LEU A 931 -26.64 -9.87 -17.78
CA LEU A 931 -25.66 -10.94 -17.65
C LEU A 931 -26.13 -11.90 -16.55
N LYS A 932 -26.38 -13.16 -16.89
CA LYS A 932 -26.69 -14.21 -15.93
C LYS A 932 -25.55 -15.20 -15.83
#